data_3575da0040b6eeb593148c87af4e1587
#
_entry.id   3575da0040b6eeb593148c87af4e1587
#
_cell.length_a   1.000
_cell.length_b   1.000
_cell.length_c   1.000
_cell.angle_alpha   90.00
_cell.angle_beta   90.00
_cell.angle_gamma   90.00
#
_symmetry.space_group_name_H-M   'P 1'
#
loop_
_entity.id
_entity.type
_entity.pdbx_description
1 polymer ?
#
loop_
_entity_poly.entity_id
_entity_poly.type
_entity_poly.pdbx_seq_one_letter_code
_entity_poly.pdbx_strand_id
1 'polypeptide(L)'
;MAHTFRQCSLALIFIIMWLLIKAKIDECKRGDVTVKPSRVILLGSTVNISCSLKPRQGCLPYSSRNKLILYKFDRKINFHHGHSLNAQVTGLPLGTTLFVCKLACIKSDEIQICGAEILVGVAPEQPQNLSCIQKGEQGTVACTWERGQDTHLYTEYTLQLSGPKNLTWQKQCKDHYCDYLDFGINLTPESPESNFTAKVTAVNSLGSSSSFPSTFTFLDIVRPLPPWDIRIKFQKTSSVSRCTLYWRDEGLVLLNRLRYRPSNSRHWNMVNVTEAKGRHDLLDLKPFTEYEFQISSKLHLYKGSWSDWSETLRAQTPEEEPTGMLDVWYMKRHIDYSRQRISLFWKNLSVSEARGKILHYQVTLQELTGGKVMTQNITGHTSWTTVISRTGNWAVAVSAANSKGSSLPTRINIMNLCEAGLLAPRQVSANSESMGNILVTWQPPRKDLSAVQEYVVEWRQLHPGDDTQIPLNWLRSPPYNVSALISENIKPYTCYEIRVYALSEDQGGCSSILGNSKHKAPLSGPHINAITEEKGSILISWNSIPVQEQMGCLLHYRIYWKERDSNSQPQLCEIPYRVSQNSHPINSLQPRVTYVLWMTALTAAGESSQGNEREFCLQGKANWMAFVAPSICIAIIMVGIFSMHYFQQKRRHSCPWTGS
;
A
#
# COMPACT_ATOMS: atom_id res chain seq x y z
N MET A 1 56.89 -0.14 -1.58
CA MET A 1 56.59 -1.40 -2.28
C MET A 1 55.49 -1.28 -3.37
N ALA A 2 54.71 -0.23 -3.49
CA ALA A 2 53.65 -0.08 -4.52
C ALA A 2 54.14 0.49 -5.87
N HIS A 3 55.28 1.15 -5.94
CA HIS A 3 55.85 1.74 -7.17
C HIS A 3 56.61 0.73 -8.06
N THR A 4 57.16 -0.29 -7.48
CA THR A 4 57.91 -1.37 -8.24
C THR A 4 56.99 -2.35 -8.95
N PHE A 5 55.79 -2.60 -8.43
CA PHE A 5 54.80 -3.48 -9.09
C PHE A 5 54.19 -2.87 -10.36
N ARG A 6 54.04 -1.53 -10.45
CA ARG A 6 53.49 -0.87 -11.62
C ARG A 6 54.45 -0.81 -12.80
N GLN A 7 55.75 -0.74 -12.56
CA GLN A 7 56.76 -0.75 -13.63
C GLN A 7 56.96 -2.17 -14.23
N CYS A 8 56.87 -3.24 -13.43
CA CYS A 8 56.91 -4.59 -13.93
C CYS A 8 55.69 -4.95 -14.79
N SER A 9 54.49 -4.46 -14.45
CA SER A 9 53.28 -4.72 -15.22
C SER A 9 53.30 -4.04 -16.61
N LEU A 10 53.78 -2.80 -16.69
CA LEU A 10 53.93 -2.10 -17.97
C LEU A 10 54.98 -2.73 -18.87
N ALA A 11 56.11 -3.17 -18.32
CA ALA A 11 57.14 -3.90 -19.07
C ALA A 11 56.64 -5.24 -19.61
N LEU A 12 55.82 -5.95 -18.85
CA LEU A 12 55.20 -7.22 -19.29
C LEU A 12 54.21 -6.97 -20.43
N ILE A 13 53.38 -5.91 -20.35
CA ILE A 13 52.47 -5.52 -21.41
C ILE A 13 53.21 -5.13 -22.68
N PHE A 14 54.29 -4.37 -22.58
CA PHE A 14 55.15 -4.02 -23.73
C PHE A 14 55.82 -5.26 -24.35
N ILE A 15 56.29 -6.21 -23.54
CA ILE A 15 56.89 -7.47 -24.03
C ILE A 15 55.82 -8.33 -24.72
N ILE A 16 54.62 -8.43 -24.16
CA ILE A 16 53.48 -9.15 -24.76
C ILE A 16 53.02 -8.47 -26.06
N MET A 17 52.92 -7.15 -26.09
CA MET A 17 52.63 -6.40 -27.32
C MET A 17 53.74 -6.58 -28.37
N TRP A 18 55.03 -6.57 -27.97
CA TRP A 18 56.15 -6.77 -28.87
C TRP A 18 56.20 -8.20 -29.41
N LEU A 19 55.87 -9.19 -28.59
CA LEU A 19 55.73 -10.61 -29.00
C LEU A 19 54.55 -10.82 -29.93
N LEU A 20 53.42 -10.14 -29.69
CA LEU A 20 52.23 -10.16 -30.58
C LEU A 20 52.52 -9.49 -31.92
N ILE A 21 53.27 -8.40 -31.94
CA ILE A 21 53.71 -7.72 -33.16
C ILE A 21 54.71 -8.60 -33.94
N LYS A 22 55.62 -9.31 -33.25
CA LYS A 22 56.58 -10.23 -33.89
C LYS A 22 55.89 -11.48 -34.45
N ALA A 23 54.83 -11.99 -33.77
CA ALA A 23 54.05 -13.12 -34.24
C ALA A 23 53.33 -12.87 -35.57
N LYS A 24 53.05 -11.58 -35.93
CA LYS A 24 52.32 -11.20 -37.14
C LYS A 24 53.19 -11.14 -38.40
N ILE A 25 54.54 -11.23 -38.29
CA ILE A 25 55.48 -11.05 -39.42
C ILE A 25 55.89 -12.38 -40.08
N ASP A 26 55.58 -13.54 -39.45
CA ASP A 26 56.15 -14.82 -39.89
C ASP A 26 55.19 -15.78 -40.63
N GLU A 27 53.92 -15.39 -40.81
CA GLU A 27 52.83 -16.32 -41.22
C GLU A 27 52.89 -16.77 -42.67
N CYS A 28 53.54 -16.06 -43.58
CA CYS A 28 53.58 -16.36 -45.04
C CYS A 28 54.98 -16.66 -45.59
N LYS A 29 55.88 -17.24 -44.81
CA LYS A 29 57.22 -17.54 -45.26
C LYS A 29 57.31 -18.62 -46.37
N ARG A 30 56.35 -19.56 -46.39
CA ARG A 30 56.35 -20.73 -47.25
C ARG A 30 55.54 -20.56 -48.54
N GLY A 31 54.66 -19.58 -48.59
CA GLY A 31 53.83 -19.38 -49.75
C GLY A 31 52.92 -18.17 -49.58
N ASP A 32 52.10 -17.92 -50.56
CA ASP A 32 51.18 -16.77 -50.58
C ASP A 32 49.76 -17.23 -50.86
N VAL A 33 48.79 -16.48 -50.28
CA VAL A 33 47.35 -16.61 -50.58
C VAL A 33 46.85 -15.32 -51.20
N THR A 34 46.41 -15.42 -52.45
CA THR A 34 45.82 -14.29 -53.16
C THR A 34 44.35 -14.48 -53.31
N VAL A 35 43.60 -13.37 -53.18
CA VAL A 35 42.13 -13.33 -53.29
C VAL A 35 41.76 -12.37 -54.41
N LYS A 36 41.01 -12.84 -55.38
CA LYS A 36 40.48 -11.99 -56.50
C LYS A 36 38.95 -12.02 -56.53
N PRO A 37 38.25 -10.92 -56.78
CA PRO A 37 38.82 -9.60 -57.19
C PRO A 37 39.42 -8.81 -56.03
N SER A 38 38.94 -8.97 -54.79
CA SER A 38 39.37 -8.23 -53.60
C SER A 38 39.18 -9.07 -52.33
N ARG A 39 39.84 -8.64 -51.25
CA ARG A 39 39.59 -9.19 -49.88
C ARG A 39 38.36 -8.64 -49.24
N VAL A 40 37.84 -7.52 -49.77
CA VAL A 40 36.54 -6.96 -49.37
C VAL A 40 35.58 -7.17 -50.53
N ILE A 41 34.46 -7.82 -50.30
CA ILE A 41 33.50 -8.21 -51.32
C ILE A 41 32.04 -7.93 -50.90
N LEU A 42 31.21 -7.73 -51.92
CA LEU A 42 29.76 -7.60 -51.72
C LEU A 42 29.14 -8.97 -51.36
N LEU A 43 28.15 -8.97 -50.48
CA LEU A 43 27.37 -10.17 -50.16
C LEU A 43 26.85 -10.83 -51.44
N GLY A 44 26.98 -12.18 -51.53
CA GLY A 44 26.58 -12.94 -52.70
C GLY A 44 27.66 -13.00 -53.80
N SER A 45 28.75 -12.23 -53.72
CA SER A 45 29.83 -12.27 -54.70
C SER A 45 30.62 -13.58 -54.61
N THR A 46 31.23 -13.93 -55.74
CA THR A 46 32.15 -15.07 -55.91
C THR A 46 33.57 -14.61 -55.77
N VAL A 47 34.39 -15.36 -55.04
CA VAL A 47 35.84 -15.09 -54.91
C VAL A 47 36.65 -16.28 -55.39
N ASN A 48 37.76 -15.95 -56.05
CA ASN A 48 38.78 -16.92 -56.43
C ASN A 48 39.98 -16.80 -55.47
N ILE A 49 40.23 -17.87 -54.74
CA ILE A 49 41.32 -17.95 -53.78
C ILE A 49 42.43 -18.83 -54.38
N SER A 50 43.60 -18.23 -54.59
CA SER A 50 44.79 -18.92 -55.09
C SER A 50 45.82 -19.04 -53.99
N CYS A 51 46.24 -20.25 -53.73
CA CYS A 51 47.26 -20.62 -52.79
C CYS A 51 48.50 -21.13 -53.54
N SER A 52 49.66 -20.53 -53.33
CA SER A 52 50.87 -20.88 -54.03
C SER A 52 52.06 -21.08 -53.05
N LEU A 53 52.92 -22.09 -53.33
CA LEU A 53 54.17 -22.29 -52.64
C LEU A 53 55.30 -21.45 -53.23
N LYS A 54 56.13 -20.88 -52.36
CA LYS A 54 57.38 -20.25 -52.79
C LYS A 54 58.40 -21.30 -53.29
N PRO A 55 59.35 -20.95 -54.20
CA PRO A 55 60.32 -21.85 -54.65
C PRO A 55 61.12 -22.54 -53.50
N ARG A 56 61.30 -23.82 -53.61
CA ARG A 56 62.04 -24.67 -52.64
C ARG A 56 61.36 -24.88 -51.26
N GLN A 57 60.06 -24.47 -51.11
CA GLN A 57 59.33 -24.61 -49.84
C GLN A 57 58.35 -25.82 -49.83
N GLY A 58 58.44 -26.72 -50.81
CA GLY A 58 57.60 -27.91 -50.88
C GLY A 58 58.10 -29.06 -50.01
N CYS A 59 57.49 -30.25 -50.14
CA CYS A 59 57.83 -31.45 -49.44
C CYS A 59 59.18 -32.00 -49.94
N LEU A 60 60.17 -32.23 -49.09
CA LEU A 60 61.44 -32.83 -49.44
C LEU A 60 61.33 -34.37 -49.36
N PRO A 61 62.05 -35.18 -50.19
CA PRO A 61 62.93 -34.76 -51.28
C PRO A 61 62.22 -34.53 -52.64
N TYR A 62 60.93 -34.78 -52.80
CA TYR A 62 60.24 -34.69 -54.08
C TYR A 62 59.05 -33.73 -54.05
N SER A 63 59.11 -32.69 -54.87
CA SER A 63 58.01 -31.65 -55.00
C SER A 63 56.71 -32.23 -55.55
N SER A 64 56.76 -33.39 -56.24
CA SER A 64 55.61 -34.10 -56.79
C SER A 64 54.65 -34.64 -55.67
N ARG A 65 55.05 -34.60 -54.39
CA ARG A 65 54.30 -35.08 -53.24
C ARG A 65 53.64 -33.96 -52.46
N ASN A 66 53.70 -32.69 -52.92
CA ASN A 66 52.99 -31.57 -52.30
C ASN A 66 51.48 -31.70 -52.44
N LYS A 67 50.79 -31.75 -51.32
CA LYS A 67 49.31 -31.67 -51.27
C LYS A 67 48.91 -30.35 -50.59
N LEU A 68 48.45 -29.40 -51.35
CA LEU A 68 47.88 -28.14 -50.85
C LEU A 68 46.45 -28.36 -50.45
N ILE A 69 46.08 -27.82 -49.31
CA ILE A 69 44.73 -27.96 -48.77
C ILE A 69 44.24 -26.56 -48.35
N LEU A 70 43.08 -26.16 -48.82
CA LEU A 70 42.41 -24.91 -48.42
C LEU A 70 41.36 -25.20 -47.35
N TYR A 71 41.46 -24.47 -46.24
CA TYR A 71 40.51 -24.49 -45.14
C TYR A 71 39.72 -23.18 -45.06
N LYS A 72 38.43 -23.26 -44.76
CA LYS A 72 37.58 -22.16 -44.30
C LYS A 72 37.41 -22.38 -42.80
N PHE A 73 38.03 -21.52 -42.00
CA PHE A 73 38.25 -21.81 -40.57
C PHE A 73 38.88 -23.19 -40.41
N ASP A 74 38.29 -24.13 -39.72
CA ASP A 74 38.79 -25.49 -39.53
C ASP A 74 38.17 -26.52 -40.50
N ARG A 75 37.30 -26.11 -41.43
CA ARG A 75 36.66 -27.00 -42.41
C ARG A 75 37.42 -27.01 -43.72
N LYS A 76 37.89 -28.22 -44.13
CA LYS A 76 38.51 -28.44 -45.43
C LYS A 76 37.49 -28.18 -46.57
N ILE A 77 37.89 -27.31 -47.54
CA ILE A 77 37.06 -26.95 -48.71
C ILE A 77 37.57 -27.64 -49.98
N ASN A 78 38.87 -27.50 -50.27
CA ASN A 78 39.46 -28.01 -51.48
C ASN A 78 40.89 -28.48 -51.23
N PHE A 79 41.42 -29.33 -52.13
CA PHE A 79 42.80 -29.72 -52.13
C PHE A 79 43.28 -29.93 -53.57
N HIS A 80 44.61 -29.78 -53.77
CA HIS A 80 45.27 -30.07 -55.06
C HIS A 80 46.68 -30.56 -54.83
N HIS A 81 47.11 -31.43 -55.70
CA HIS A 81 48.49 -31.89 -55.72
C HIS A 81 49.33 -31.04 -56.67
N GLY A 82 50.37 -30.37 -56.14
CA GLY A 82 51.19 -29.46 -56.93
C GLY A 82 51.66 -28.24 -56.12
N HIS A 83 52.13 -27.21 -56.84
CA HIS A 83 52.66 -25.96 -56.27
C HIS A 83 51.67 -24.86 -56.10
N SER A 84 50.50 -25.03 -56.68
CA SER A 84 49.42 -24.05 -56.57
C SER A 84 48.04 -24.74 -56.47
N LEU A 85 47.10 -24.10 -55.76
CA LEU A 85 45.70 -24.52 -55.60
C LEU A 85 44.80 -23.31 -55.86
N ASN A 86 43.89 -23.42 -56.81
CA ASN A 86 42.85 -22.43 -57.06
C ASN A 86 41.49 -22.98 -56.63
N ALA A 87 40.72 -22.16 -55.92
CA ALA A 87 39.39 -22.52 -55.48
C ALA A 87 38.44 -21.30 -55.68
N GLN A 88 37.30 -21.56 -56.30
CA GLN A 88 36.22 -20.62 -56.41
C GLN A 88 35.25 -20.86 -55.25
N VAL A 89 34.95 -19.81 -54.50
CA VAL A 89 34.07 -19.87 -53.32
C VAL A 89 32.92 -18.89 -53.49
N THR A 90 31.72 -19.37 -53.28
CA THR A 90 30.45 -18.61 -53.32
C THR A 90 29.73 -18.72 -51.99
N GLY A 91 28.74 -17.83 -51.74
CA GLY A 91 27.86 -17.92 -50.58
C GLY A 91 28.57 -17.69 -49.23
N LEU A 92 29.51 -16.74 -49.19
CA LEU A 92 30.15 -16.34 -47.94
C LEU A 92 29.17 -15.52 -47.08
N PRO A 93 29.12 -15.77 -45.78
CA PRO A 93 28.24 -15.00 -44.86
C PRO A 93 28.80 -13.58 -44.64
N LEU A 94 27.97 -12.69 -44.20
CA LEU A 94 28.38 -11.35 -43.74
C LEU A 94 29.44 -11.42 -42.63
N GLY A 95 30.36 -10.48 -42.64
CA GLY A 95 31.46 -10.36 -41.70
C GLY A 95 32.75 -11.06 -42.19
N THR A 96 33.65 -11.36 -41.29
CA THR A 96 35.01 -11.87 -41.61
C THR A 96 35.01 -13.40 -41.76
N THR A 97 35.54 -13.86 -42.89
CA THR A 97 35.77 -15.30 -43.12
C THR A 97 37.27 -15.54 -43.31
N LEU A 98 37.86 -16.40 -42.50
CA LEU A 98 39.26 -16.76 -42.55
C LEU A 98 39.48 -18.00 -43.46
N PHE A 99 40.37 -17.88 -44.45
CA PHE A 99 40.87 -18.96 -45.26
C PHE A 99 42.30 -19.24 -44.92
N VAL A 100 42.67 -20.52 -44.73
CA VAL A 100 44.03 -20.96 -44.40
C VAL A 100 44.46 -22.00 -45.38
N CYS A 101 45.64 -21.79 -45.95
CA CYS A 101 46.29 -22.73 -46.84
C CYS A 101 47.29 -23.56 -46.04
N LYS A 102 47.18 -24.88 -46.15
CA LYS A 102 48.12 -25.82 -45.51
C LYS A 102 48.74 -26.73 -46.54
N LEU A 103 49.97 -27.13 -46.24
CA LEU A 103 50.73 -28.13 -46.99
C LEU A 103 50.77 -29.48 -46.21
N ALA A 104 50.23 -30.51 -46.79
CA ALA A 104 50.41 -31.90 -46.26
C ALA A 104 51.43 -32.62 -47.03
N CYS A 105 52.43 -33.20 -46.32
CA CYS A 105 53.49 -34.07 -46.84
C CYS A 105 53.25 -35.50 -46.32
N ILE A 106 53.79 -36.51 -47.05
CA ILE A 106 53.65 -37.87 -46.59
C ILE A 106 54.45 -38.05 -45.30
N LYS A 107 53.82 -38.54 -44.24
CA LYS A 107 54.38 -38.74 -42.89
C LYS A 107 54.78 -37.53 -42.09
N SER A 108 54.21 -36.35 -42.40
CA SER A 108 54.31 -35.14 -41.57
C SER A 108 52.94 -34.52 -41.30
N ASP A 109 52.86 -33.78 -40.18
CA ASP A 109 51.63 -32.98 -39.88
C ASP A 109 51.42 -31.90 -40.94
N GLU A 110 50.16 -31.44 -41.07
CA GLU A 110 49.79 -30.33 -41.97
C GLU A 110 50.47 -29.04 -41.52
N ILE A 111 51.21 -28.44 -42.42
CA ILE A 111 51.96 -27.20 -42.15
C ILE A 111 51.24 -26.03 -42.75
N GLN A 112 50.94 -25.00 -41.93
CA GLN A 112 50.32 -23.77 -42.42
C GLN A 112 51.27 -23.01 -43.35
N ILE A 113 50.76 -22.62 -44.51
CA ILE A 113 51.51 -21.86 -45.53
C ILE A 113 51.23 -20.35 -45.33
N CYS A 114 49.98 -19.96 -45.41
CA CYS A 114 49.52 -18.61 -45.27
C CYS A 114 47.99 -18.57 -45.11
N GLY A 115 47.46 -17.45 -44.58
CA GLY A 115 46.03 -17.21 -44.45
C GLY A 115 45.58 -15.93 -45.15
N ALA A 116 44.32 -15.86 -45.47
CA ALA A 116 43.69 -14.65 -45.96
C ALA A 116 42.34 -14.48 -45.33
N GLU A 117 42.10 -13.32 -44.79
CA GLU A 117 40.80 -12.88 -44.36
C GLU A 117 40.02 -12.26 -45.51
N ILE A 118 38.77 -12.68 -45.69
CA ILE A 118 37.86 -12.13 -46.62
C ILE A 118 36.72 -11.47 -45.82
N LEU A 119 36.53 -10.20 -46.06
CA LEU A 119 35.50 -9.39 -45.41
C LEU A 119 34.34 -9.23 -46.38
N VAL A 120 33.15 -9.75 -45.97
CA VAL A 120 31.93 -9.69 -46.74
C VAL A 120 31.01 -8.65 -46.12
N GLY A 121 30.59 -7.71 -46.91
CA GLY A 121 29.69 -6.65 -46.45
C GLY A 121 28.71 -6.19 -47.52
N VAL A 122 28.03 -5.09 -47.22
CA VAL A 122 27.12 -4.39 -48.16
C VAL A 122 27.51 -2.93 -48.28
N ALA A 123 27.11 -2.29 -49.38
CA ALA A 123 27.22 -0.86 -49.50
C ALA A 123 26.31 -0.18 -48.45
N PRO A 124 26.65 1.03 -47.99
CA PRO A 124 25.82 1.73 -47.04
C PRO A 124 24.45 2.09 -47.61
N GLU A 125 23.41 1.86 -46.84
CA GLU A 125 22.08 2.36 -47.16
C GLU A 125 22.04 3.89 -47.06
N GLN A 126 21.02 4.49 -47.63
CA GLN A 126 20.79 5.93 -47.55
C GLN A 126 20.46 6.31 -46.08
N PRO A 127 21.27 7.15 -45.43
CA PRO A 127 20.95 7.65 -44.11
C PRO A 127 19.59 8.36 -44.09
N GLN A 128 18.70 8.02 -43.13
CA GLN A 128 17.36 8.55 -43.02
C GLN A 128 17.18 9.37 -41.74
N ASN A 129 16.05 10.09 -41.63
CA ASN A 129 15.63 10.80 -40.43
C ASN A 129 16.70 11.78 -39.89
N LEU A 130 17.42 12.43 -40.79
CA LEU A 130 18.42 13.45 -40.43
C LEU A 130 17.74 14.63 -39.73
N SER A 131 18.07 14.81 -38.46
CA SER A 131 17.56 15.86 -37.59
C SER A 131 18.69 16.55 -36.84
N CYS A 132 18.66 17.89 -36.81
CA CYS A 132 19.66 18.69 -36.10
C CYS A 132 19.01 19.43 -34.93
N ILE A 133 19.76 19.57 -33.83
CA ILE A 133 19.34 20.29 -32.62
C ILE A 133 20.51 21.15 -32.14
N GLN A 134 20.22 22.37 -31.68
CA GLN A 134 21.12 23.20 -30.89
C GLN A 134 20.54 23.37 -29.47
N LYS A 135 21.27 22.91 -28.45
CA LYS A 135 20.84 23.03 -27.06
C LYS A 135 21.20 24.40 -26.49
N GLY A 136 20.18 25.23 -26.32
CA GLY A 136 20.33 26.60 -25.86
C GLY A 136 20.84 27.54 -26.96
N GLU A 137 20.74 28.85 -26.70
CA GLU A 137 21.21 29.89 -27.64
C GLU A 137 22.73 29.83 -27.86
N GLN A 138 23.49 29.47 -26.81
CA GLN A 138 24.96 29.39 -26.86
C GLN A 138 25.48 27.98 -27.13
N GLY A 139 24.60 27.01 -27.33
CA GLY A 139 24.96 25.63 -27.61
C GLY A 139 25.52 25.41 -29.00
N THR A 140 26.02 24.22 -29.27
CA THR A 140 26.51 23.79 -30.58
C THR A 140 25.47 22.97 -31.32
N VAL A 141 25.52 23.03 -32.66
CA VAL A 141 24.64 22.26 -33.53
C VAL A 141 25.10 20.82 -33.56
N ALA A 142 24.23 19.93 -33.18
CA ALA A 142 24.43 18.49 -33.26
C ALA A 142 23.32 17.83 -34.07
N CYS A 143 23.68 16.90 -34.93
CA CYS A 143 22.76 16.21 -35.82
C CYS A 143 22.77 14.71 -35.54
N THR A 144 21.60 14.07 -35.65
CA THR A 144 21.39 12.62 -35.54
C THR A 144 20.76 12.09 -36.82
N TRP A 145 21.00 10.83 -37.14
CA TRP A 145 20.40 10.16 -38.29
C TRP A 145 20.29 8.67 -38.06
N GLU A 146 19.47 7.99 -38.84
CA GLU A 146 19.39 6.54 -38.89
C GLU A 146 20.33 6.02 -39.98
N ARG A 147 21.21 5.08 -39.61
CA ARG A 147 22.27 4.52 -40.47
C ARG A 147 21.76 3.48 -41.46
N GLY A 148 20.61 2.86 -41.23
CA GLY A 148 20.13 1.68 -41.93
C GLY A 148 20.78 0.38 -41.38
N GLN A 149 20.88 -0.62 -42.23
CA GLN A 149 21.44 -1.93 -41.87
C GLN A 149 22.94 -1.85 -41.59
N ASP A 150 23.44 -2.76 -40.71
CA ASP A 150 24.87 -2.91 -40.48
C ASP A 150 25.57 -3.39 -41.78
N THR A 151 26.51 -2.60 -42.29
CA THR A 151 27.26 -2.94 -43.48
C THR A 151 28.27 -4.05 -43.27
N HIS A 152 28.63 -4.41 -42.04
CA HIS A 152 29.75 -5.29 -41.65
C HIS A 152 31.13 -4.82 -42.17
N LEU A 153 31.21 -3.58 -42.64
CA LEU A 153 32.44 -2.93 -43.10
C LEU A 153 32.63 -1.60 -42.37
N TYR A 154 33.86 -1.17 -42.29
CA TYR A 154 34.17 0.18 -41.85
C TYR A 154 33.47 1.18 -42.78
N THR A 155 32.48 1.91 -42.21
CA THR A 155 31.70 2.92 -42.93
C THR A 155 31.95 4.26 -42.29
N GLU A 156 32.41 5.20 -43.09
CA GLU A 156 32.70 6.56 -42.70
C GLU A 156 31.47 7.44 -42.98
N TYR A 157 31.07 8.23 -41.99
CA TYR A 157 29.98 9.19 -42.13
C TYR A 157 30.52 10.60 -42.13
N THR A 158 30.16 11.35 -43.15
CA THR A 158 30.50 12.77 -43.31
C THR A 158 29.24 13.61 -43.25
N LEU A 159 29.13 14.46 -42.24
CA LEU A 159 28.04 15.41 -42.08
C LEU A 159 28.50 16.77 -42.66
N GLN A 160 27.72 17.31 -43.59
CA GLN A 160 27.92 18.62 -44.23
C GLN A 160 26.76 19.53 -43.83
N LEU A 161 27.07 20.76 -43.41
CA LEU A 161 26.12 21.84 -43.17
C LEU A 161 26.43 23.01 -44.08
N SER A 162 25.45 23.46 -44.86
CA SER A 162 25.54 24.60 -45.74
C SER A 162 24.65 25.72 -45.20
N GLY A 163 25.17 26.92 -45.11
CA GLY A 163 24.48 28.11 -44.61
C GLY A 163 24.40 29.24 -45.66
N PRO A 164 23.84 30.38 -45.27
CA PRO A 164 23.77 31.55 -46.12
C PRO A 164 25.18 32.06 -46.49
N LYS A 165 25.30 32.83 -47.59
CA LYS A 165 26.58 33.37 -48.11
C LYS A 165 27.62 32.30 -48.43
N ASN A 166 27.21 31.10 -48.91
CA ASN A 166 28.05 29.95 -49.25
C ASN A 166 28.96 29.44 -48.11
N LEU A 167 28.59 29.68 -46.86
CA LEU A 167 29.28 29.10 -45.72
C LEU A 167 28.99 27.60 -45.67
N THR A 168 30.06 26.79 -45.60
CA THR A 168 29.94 25.34 -45.50
C THR A 168 30.84 24.80 -44.38
N TRP A 169 30.29 23.92 -43.58
CA TRP A 169 31.02 23.19 -42.56
C TRP A 169 30.91 21.71 -42.85
N GLN A 170 31.99 20.98 -42.64
CA GLN A 170 32.05 19.57 -42.86
C GLN A 170 32.76 18.90 -41.67
N LYS A 171 32.21 17.82 -41.20
CA LYS A 171 32.80 17.02 -40.12
C LYS A 171 32.64 15.54 -40.38
N GLN A 172 33.68 14.77 -40.10
CA GLN A 172 33.69 13.32 -40.27
C GLN A 172 33.60 12.63 -38.93
N CYS A 173 32.88 11.53 -38.91
CA CYS A 173 32.84 10.62 -37.77
C CYS A 173 33.92 9.54 -37.90
N LYS A 174 34.69 9.35 -36.86
CA LYS A 174 35.75 8.34 -36.80
C LYS A 174 35.31 7.01 -36.19
N ASP A 175 34.06 6.93 -35.75
CA ASP A 175 33.51 5.73 -35.12
C ASP A 175 32.72 4.91 -36.15
N HIS A 176 32.82 3.57 -36.04
CA HIS A 176 32.10 2.61 -36.88
C HIS A 176 30.59 2.73 -36.84
N TYR A 177 30.07 3.19 -35.71
CA TYR A 177 28.64 3.23 -35.44
C TYR A 177 28.10 4.64 -35.26
N CYS A 178 28.57 5.58 -36.07
CA CYS A 178 28.17 6.96 -35.98
C CYS A 178 26.73 7.20 -36.46
N ASP A 179 25.92 7.69 -35.55
CA ASP A 179 24.55 8.14 -35.77
C ASP A 179 24.30 9.53 -35.16
N TYR A 180 25.35 10.14 -34.59
CA TYR A 180 25.35 11.44 -33.94
C TYR A 180 26.66 12.16 -34.24
N LEU A 181 26.59 13.46 -34.55
CA LEU A 181 27.76 14.32 -34.71
C LEU A 181 27.46 15.75 -34.30
N ASP A 182 28.31 16.29 -33.44
CA ASP A 182 28.30 17.71 -33.06
C ASP A 182 29.31 18.46 -33.92
N PHE A 183 28.87 19.52 -34.61
CA PHE A 183 29.74 20.37 -35.43
C PHE A 183 30.75 21.20 -34.62
N GLY A 184 30.43 21.51 -33.36
CA GLY A 184 31.21 22.41 -32.51
C GLY A 184 31.04 23.89 -32.91
N ILE A 185 30.00 24.21 -33.68
CA ILE A 185 29.64 25.57 -34.08
C ILE A 185 28.30 25.96 -33.47
N ASN A 186 28.16 27.25 -33.19
CA ASN A 186 26.92 27.86 -32.75
C ASN A 186 26.31 28.65 -33.92
N LEU A 187 25.02 28.42 -34.20
CA LEU A 187 24.27 29.25 -35.10
C LEU A 187 23.67 30.40 -34.31
N THR A 188 24.20 31.58 -34.49
CA THR A 188 23.72 32.79 -33.78
C THR A 188 22.47 33.37 -34.46
N PRO A 189 21.61 34.08 -33.72
CA PRO A 189 20.35 34.63 -34.22
C PRO A 189 20.50 35.93 -35.06
N GLU A 190 21.67 36.25 -35.59
CA GLU A 190 21.83 37.45 -36.45
C GLU A 190 20.82 37.50 -37.60
N SER A 191 20.35 36.32 -38.04
CA SER A 191 19.24 36.17 -39.01
C SER A 191 18.48 34.90 -38.65
N PRO A 192 17.53 34.93 -37.70
CA PRO A 192 16.81 33.73 -37.21
C PRO A 192 16.07 32.95 -38.31
N GLU A 193 15.76 33.59 -39.43
CA GLU A 193 15.05 33.02 -40.58
C GLU A 193 16.00 32.53 -41.69
N SER A 194 17.31 32.65 -41.53
CA SER A 194 18.26 32.11 -42.51
C SER A 194 18.17 30.59 -42.60
N ASN A 195 18.11 30.10 -43.83
CA ASN A 195 18.04 28.68 -44.12
C ASN A 195 19.41 28.01 -44.07
N PHE A 196 19.50 26.93 -43.37
CA PHE A 196 20.63 26.00 -43.31
C PHE A 196 20.20 24.66 -43.91
N THR A 197 21.14 23.96 -44.55
CA THR A 197 20.87 22.64 -45.14
C THR A 197 21.92 21.66 -44.66
N ALA A 198 21.48 20.60 -44.00
CA ALA A 198 22.33 19.50 -43.55
C ALA A 198 22.21 18.28 -44.47
N LYS A 199 23.32 17.58 -44.70
CA LYS A 199 23.39 16.36 -45.50
C LYS A 199 24.40 15.40 -44.88
N VAL A 200 24.08 14.11 -44.80
CA VAL A 200 25.00 13.05 -44.36
C VAL A 200 25.35 12.16 -45.52
N THR A 201 26.63 11.88 -45.67
CA THR A 201 27.14 10.94 -46.67
C THR A 201 27.83 9.77 -45.95
N ALA A 202 27.42 8.57 -46.24
CA ALA A 202 28.02 7.34 -45.78
C ALA A 202 28.88 6.73 -46.90
N VAL A 203 30.11 6.35 -46.59
CA VAL A 203 31.07 5.78 -47.55
C VAL A 203 31.76 4.57 -46.94
N ASN A 204 31.80 3.49 -47.71
CA ASN A 204 32.67 2.34 -47.40
C ASN A 204 33.36 1.85 -48.67
N SER A 205 34.15 0.78 -48.58
CA SER A 205 34.90 0.24 -49.72
C SER A 205 34.04 -0.36 -50.84
N LEU A 206 32.74 -0.53 -50.61
CA LEU A 206 31.80 -1.09 -51.62
C LEU A 206 30.88 -0.03 -52.25
N GLY A 207 30.82 1.16 -51.69
CA GLY A 207 29.99 2.23 -52.27
C GLY A 207 29.78 3.40 -51.33
N SER A 208 28.96 4.34 -51.80
CA SER A 208 28.57 5.53 -51.04
C SER A 208 27.08 5.81 -51.21
N SER A 209 26.47 6.37 -50.18
CA SER A 209 25.07 6.80 -50.18
C SER A 209 24.92 8.11 -49.38
N SER A 210 23.97 8.95 -49.75
CA SER A 210 23.74 10.24 -49.08
C SER A 210 22.28 10.40 -48.67
N SER A 211 22.06 11.04 -47.54
CA SER A 211 20.72 11.43 -47.09
C SER A 211 20.07 12.42 -48.02
N PHE A 212 18.75 12.52 -47.96
CA PHE A 212 18.07 13.71 -48.45
C PHE A 212 18.56 14.96 -47.68
N PRO A 213 18.68 16.13 -48.34
CA PRO A 213 19.02 17.38 -47.65
C PRO A 213 17.91 17.74 -46.66
N SER A 214 18.26 18.02 -45.40
CA SER A 214 17.36 18.56 -44.41
C SER A 214 17.57 20.06 -44.27
N THR A 215 16.56 20.87 -44.63
CA THR A 215 16.61 22.33 -44.56
C THR A 215 15.85 22.82 -43.34
N PHE A 216 16.46 23.71 -42.57
CA PHE A 216 15.91 24.27 -41.34
C PHE A 216 16.44 25.70 -41.11
N THR A 217 15.72 26.44 -40.26
CA THR A 217 16.17 27.74 -39.71
C THR A 217 16.70 27.53 -38.27
N PHE A 218 17.36 28.56 -37.74
CA PHE A 218 17.77 28.55 -36.31
C PHE A 218 16.60 28.26 -35.37
N LEU A 219 15.46 28.89 -35.61
CA LEU A 219 14.26 28.69 -34.78
C LEU A 219 13.68 27.27 -34.83
N ASP A 220 13.94 26.52 -35.90
CA ASP A 220 13.45 25.14 -36.01
C ASP A 220 14.26 24.18 -35.18
N ILE A 221 15.58 24.39 -35.05
CA ILE A 221 16.50 23.45 -34.42
C ILE A 221 16.88 23.81 -32.98
N VAL A 222 16.75 25.10 -32.59
CA VAL A 222 17.13 25.50 -31.24
C VAL A 222 16.14 24.99 -30.23
N ARG A 223 16.68 24.28 -29.25
CA ARG A 223 15.95 23.80 -28.05
C ARG A 223 16.46 24.57 -26.85
N PRO A 224 15.65 25.48 -26.28
CA PRO A 224 16.09 26.29 -25.14
C PRO A 224 16.57 25.42 -23.98
N LEU A 225 17.42 25.95 -23.14
CA LEU A 225 17.75 25.35 -21.88
C LEU A 225 16.51 25.35 -20.96
N PRO A 226 16.37 24.34 -20.09
CA PRO A 226 15.31 24.36 -19.09
C PRO A 226 15.39 25.61 -18.24
N PRO A 227 14.27 26.26 -17.88
CA PRO A 227 14.27 27.35 -16.93
C PRO A 227 14.97 27.00 -15.63
N TRP A 228 15.67 27.94 -15.03
CA TRP A 228 16.44 27.77 -13.80
C TRP A 228 16.09 28.84 -12.75
N ASP A 229 16.65 28.74 -11.54
CA ASP A 229 16.43 29.65 -10.41
C ASP A 229 14.92 29.81 -10.10
N ILE A 230 14.21 28.67 -10.06
CA ILE A 230 12.77 28.67 -9.80
C ILE A 230 12.51 28.96 -8.33
N ARG A 231 11.72 30.01 -8.07
CA ARG A 231 11.35 30.47 -6.72
C ARG A 231 9.85 30.61 -6.59
N ILE A 232 9.33 30.42 -5.39
CA ILE A 232 7.91 30.57 -5.10
C ILE A 232 7.69 31.59 -3.99
N LYS A 233 6.65 32.40 -4.13
CA LYS A 233 6.22 33.37 -3.12
C LYS A 233 4.72 33.22 -2.89
N PHE A 234 4.34 32.99 -1.65
CA PHE A 234 2.93 32.98 -1.24
C PHE A 234 2.54 34.35 -0.69
N GLN A 235 1.43 34.90 -1.17
CA GLN A 235 0.85 36.14 -0.70
C GLN A 235 -0.62 35.90 -0.35
N LYS A 236 -1.03 36.33 0.82
CA LYS A 236 -2.43 36.36 1.22
C LYS A 236 -2.95 37.80 1.08
N THR A 237 -3.87 37.99 0.16
CA THR A 237 -4.74 39.17 0.13
C THR A 237 -6.03 38.82 0.90
N SER A 238 -6.83 39.82 1.28
CA SER A 238 -7.98 39.63 2.18
C SER A 238 -8.98 38.52 1.78
N SER A 239 -8.99 38.07 0.54
CA SER A 239 -9.96 37.09 0.03
C SER A 239 -9.36 35.91 -0.75
N VAL A 240 -8.11 36.01 -1.26
CA VAL A 240 -7.52 34.99 -2.15
C VAL A 240 -6.07 34.72 -1.81
N SER A 241 -5.72 33.45 -1.64
CA SER A 241 -4.33 33.02 -1.54
C SER A 241 -3.71 32.95 -2.93
N ARG A 242 -2.71 33.80 -3.18
CA ARG A 242 -1.97 33.86 -4.44
C ARG A 242 -0.60 33.20 -4.28
N CYS A 243 -0.28 32.29 -5.20
CA CYS A 243 1.03 31.68 -5.34
C CYS A 243 1.70 32.25 -6.60
N THR A 244 2.80 33.00 -6.46
CA THR A 244 3.58 33.51 -7.57
C THR A 244 4.86 32.71 -7.73
N LEU A 245 5.03 32.10 -8.92
CA LEU A 245 6.26 31.45 -9.33
C LEU A 245 7.12 32.46 -10.08
N TYR A 246 8.43 32.41 -9.83
CA TYR A 246 9.46 33.17 -10.53
C TYR A 246 10.49 32.18 -11.06
N TRP A 247 11.03 32.46 -12.24
CA TRP A 247 12.11 31.68 -12.86
C TRP A 247 12.96 32.57 -13.75
N ARG A 248 14.07 32.03 -14.23
CA ARG A 248 14.92 32.65 -15.25
C ARG A 248 14.92 31.75 -16.46
N ASP A 249 14.93 32.38 -17.64
CA ASP A 249 15.02 31.77 -18.96
C ASP A 249 16.17 32.36 -19.74
N GLU A 250 16.51 31.77 -20.91
CA GLU A 250 17.33 32.39 -21.94
C GLU A 250 16.62 33.63 -22.52
N GLY A 251 17.39 34.60 -22.99
CA GLY A 251 16.88 35.93 -23.38
C GLY A 251 15.86 35.96 -24.50
N LEU A 252 15.84 34.96 -25.38
CA LEU A 252 14.95 34.87 -26.55
C LEU A 252 13.67 34.08 -26.29
N VAL A 253 13.45 33.56 -25.09
CA VAL A 253 12.24 32.77 -24.78
C VAL A 253 10.98 33.63 -24.87
N LEU A 254 9.99 33.16 -25.64
CA LEU A 254 8.70 33.82 -25.81
C LEU A 254 7.56 33.11 -25.07
N LEU A 255 7.69 31.81 -24.86
CA LEU A 255 6.65 30.97 -24.29
C LEU A 255 7.19 30.12 -23.18
N ASN A 256 6.41 30.02 -22.13
CA ASN A 256 6.61 29.02 -21.06
C ASN A 256 5.37 28.15 -20.93
N ARG A 257 5.55 26.92 -20.51
CA ARG A 257 4.51 26.06 -20.00
C ARG A 257 4.89 25.62 -18.60
N LEU A 258 3.96 25.76 -17.70
CA LEU A 258 4.08 25.35 -16.31
C LEU A 258 3.27 24.08 -16.12
N ARG A 259 3.84 23.11 -15.42
CA ARG A 259 3.06 21.98 -14.88
C ARG A 259 3.22 21.90 -13.38
N TYR A 260 2.13 21.56 -12.71
CA TYR A 260 2.13 21.40 -11.27
C TYR A 260 1.17 20.30 -10.83
N ARG A 261 1.45 19.69 -9.70
CA ARG A 261 0.61 18.65 -9.08
C ARG A 261 0.82 18.61 -7.57
N PRO A 262 -0.16 18.15 -6.78
CA PRO A 262 0.08 17.69 -5.41
C PRO A 262 1.11 16.54 -5.42
N SER A 263 2.04 16.50 -4.48
CA SER A 263 3.12 15.49 -4.43
C SER A 263 2.61 14.04 -4.36
N ASN A 264 1.39 13.84 -3.86
CA ASN A 264 0.72 12.53 -3.79
C ASN A 264 -0.10 12.17 -5.04
N SER A 265 -0.17 13.06 -6.06
CA SER A 265 -0.96 12.86 -7.27
C SER A 265 -0.07 12.39 -8.44
N ARG A 266 -0.62 11.51 -9.30
CA ARG A 266 0.03 11.11 -10.55
C ARG A 266 -0.27 12.05 -11.72
N HIS A 267 -1.33 12.87 -11.63
CA HIS A 267 -1.79 13.73 -12.71
C HIS A 267 -1.19 15.14 -12.61
N TRP A 268 -0.63 15.63 -13.72
CA TRP A 268 -0.11 16.98 -13.86
C TRP A 268 -1.17 17.92 -14.41
N ASN A 269 -1.35 19.04 -13.75
CA ASN A 269 -2.06 20.20 -14.30
C ASN A 269 -1.09 21.00 -15.14
N MET A 270 -1.53 21.49 -16.31
CA MET A 270 -0.70 22.26 -17.23
C MET A 270 -1.29 23.65 -17.49
N VAL A 271 -0.43 24.65 -17.49
CA VAL A 271 -0.77 26.05 -17.80
C VAL A 271 0.22 26.58 -18.85
N ASN A 272 -0.29 27.14 -19.92
CA ASN A 272 0.52 27.83 -20.91
C ASN A 272 0.63 29.31 -20.55
N VAL A 273 1.85 29.83 -20.49
CA VAL A 273 2.16 31.20 -20.15
C VAL A 273 2.64 31.89 -21.46
N THR A 274 1.79 32.70 -22.06
CA THR A 274 2.00 33.31 -23.36
C THR A 274 2.87 34.58 -23.34
N GLU A 275 3.05 35.18 -22.18
CA GLU A 275 3.95 36.28 -21.96
C GLU A 275 5.04 35.89 -20.98
N ALA A 276 6.18 35.43 -21.53
CA ALA A 276 7.30 34.95 -20.71
C ALA A 276 8.01 36.12 -20.00
N LYS A 277 7.48 36.55 -18.86
CA LYS A 277 8.11 37.56 -18.00
C LYS A 277 8.86 36.97 -16.80
N GLY A 278 9.16 35.67 -16.85
CA GLY A 278 9.82 34.97 -15.75
C GLY A 278 8.98 34.87 -14.46
N ARG A 279 7.66 35.02 -14.58
CA ARG A 279 6.72 34.91 -13.45
C ARG A 279 5.33 34.48 -13.90
N HIS A 280 4.61 33.74 -13.01
CA HIS A 280 3.20 33.39 -13.19
C HIS A 280 2.50 33.26 -11.87
N ASP A 281 1.23 33.69 -11.80
CA ASP A 281 0.39 33.61 -10.62
C ASP A 281 -0.57 32.41 -10.73
N LEU A 282 -0.59 31.57 -9.71
CA LEU A 282 -1.55 30.48 -9.52
C LEU A 282 -2.49 30.86 -8.37
N LEU A 283 -3.80 30.72 -8.58
CA LEU A 283 -4.82 31.18 -7.62
C LEU A 283 -5.50 30.04 -6.85
N ASP A 284 -5.61 28.84 -7.45
CA ASP A 284 -6.48 27.79 -6.95
C ASP A 284 -5.72 26.61 -6.33
N LEU A 285 -4.61 26.87 -5.67
CA LEU A 285 -3.89 25.83 -4.94
C LEU A 285 -4.57 25.52 -3.62
N LYS A 286 -4.70 24.23 -3.31
CA LYS A 286 -5.23 23.77 -2.02
C LYS A 286 -4.31 24.22 -0.88
N PRO A 287 -4.84 24.73 0.24
CA PRO A 287 -4.02 25.10 1.40
C PRO A 287 -3.37 23.87 2.04
N PHE A 288 -2.26 24.09 2.73
CA PHE A 288 -1.49 23.08 3.46
C PHE A 288 -1.18 21.82 2.66
N THR A 289 -0.92 22.00 1.36
CA THR A 289 -0.67 20.91 0.41
C THR A 289 0.72 21.09 -0.21
N GLU A 290 1.52 20.03 -0.21
CA GLU A 290 2.81 20.04 -0.91
C GLU A 290 2.58 19.85 -2.40
N TYR A 291 3.15 20.75 -3.21
CA TYR A 291 3.08 20.73 -4.67
C TYR A 291 4.45 20.57 -5.27
N GLU A 292 4.49 19.91 -6.41
CA GLU A 292 5.63 19.86 -7.33
C GLU A 292 5.36 20.77 -8.53
N PHE A 293 6.36 21.59 -8.90
CA PHE A 293 6.29 22.53 -10.02
C PHE A 293 7.44 22.29 -10.98
N GLN A 294 7.17 22.34 -12.28
CA GLN A 294 8.18 22.30 -13.33
C GLN A 294 7.79 23.25 -14.45
N ILE A 295 8.79 23.84 -15.12
CA ILE A 295 8.61 24.81 -16.19
C ILE A 295 9.42 24.35 -17.38
N SER A 296 8.90 24.59 -18.58
CA SER A 296 9.58 24.35 -19.86
C SER A 296 9.38 25.57 -20.76
N SER A 297 10.39 25.90 -21.55
CA SER A 297 10.46 27.12 -22.37
C SER A 297 10.45 26.80 -23.86
N LYS A 298 9.98 27.73 -24.67
CA LYS A 298 10.00 27.66 -26.15
C LYS A 298 10.27 29.05 -26.74
N LEU A 299 11.05 29.08 -27.81
CA LEU A 299 11.45 30.34 -28.42
C LEU A 299 10.40 30.95 -29.33
N HIS A 300 9.59 30.16 -30.00
CA HIS A 300 8.62 30.64 -30.99
C HIS A 300 7.30 29.91 -30.89
N LEU A 301 6.21 30.60 -31.24
CA LEU A 301 4.85 30.07 -31.11
C LEU A 301 4.64 28.79 -31.93
N TYR A 302 5.09 28.81 -33.18
CA TYR A 302 4.82 27.75 -34.17
C TYR A 302 6.07 26.95 -34.58
N LYS A 303 7.27 27.45 -34.33
CA LYS A 303 8.54 26.81 -34.69
C LYS A 303 9.33 26.33 -33.50
N GLY A 304 10.21 25.37 -33.74
CA GLY A 304 11.10 24.83 -32.74
C GLY A 304 10.43 23.91 -31.69
N SER A 305 11.24 23.35 -30.84
CA SER A 305 10.82 22.40 -29.79
C SER A 305 10.83 23.04 -28.41
N TRP A 306 10.07 22.45 -27.51
CA TRP A 306 10.11 22.79 -26.08
C TRP A 306 11.43 22.34 -25.46
N SER A 307 11.92 23.11 -24.49
CA SER A 307 13.03 22.70 -23.63
C SER A 307 12.65 21.41 -22.83
N ASP A 308 13.65 20.77 -22.27
CA ASP A 308 13.39 19.82 -21.19
C ASP A 308 12.69 20.53 -20.04
N TRP A 309 12.01 19.75 -19.19
CA TRP A 309 11.45 20.29 -17.96
C TRP A 309 12.57 20.71 -17.01
N SER A 310 12.35 21.82 -16.31
CA SER A 310 13.24 22.28 -15.25
C SER A 310 13.36 21.26 -14.11
N GLU A 311 14.28 21.49 -13.21
CA GLU A 311 14.30 20.79 -11.92
C GLU A 311 12.97 20.99 -11.19
N THR A 312 12.57 19.99 -10.41
CA THR A 312 11.30 20.01 -9.68
C THR A 312 11.45 20.88 -8.43
N LEU A 313 10.71 21.98 -8.37
CA LEU A 313 10.53 22.75 -7.16
C LEU A 313 9.42 22.12 -6.30
N ARG A 314 9.70 21.79 -5.04
CA ARG A 314 8.70 21.35 -4.07
C ARG A 314 8.43 22.49 -3.08
N ALA A 315 7.15 22.75 -2.85
CA ALA A 315 6.74 23.76 -1.89
C ALA A 315 5.37 23.41 -1.28
N GLN A 316 5.25 23.67 0.02
CA GLN A 316 3.99 23.51 0.73
C GLN A 316 3.25 24.86 0.77
N THR A 317 1.97 24.83 0.38
CA THR A 317 1.11 26.00 0.50
C THR A 317 0.85 26.34 1.98
N PRO A 318 0.66 27.61 2.32
CA PRO A 318 0.35 28.04 3.69
C PRO A 318 -0.92 27.39 4.23
N GLU A 319 -1.01 27.36 5.57
CA GLU A 319 -2.26 27.00 6.25
C GLU A 319 -3.31 28.09 6.05
N GLU A 320 -4.57 27.69 6.07
CA GLU A 320 -5.73 28.55 6.12
C GLU A 320 -6.71 28.09 7.20
N GLU A 321 -7.70 28.90 7.53
CA GLU A 321 -8.71 28.53 8.53
C GLU A 321 -9.44 27.24 8.13
N PRO A 322 -9.70 26.33 9.09
CA PRO A 322 -10.48 25.13 8.82
C PRO A 322 -11.88 25.46 8.34
N THR A 323 -12.38 24.78 7.33
CA THR A 323 -13.72 25.01 6.75
C THR A 323 -14.70 23.89 7.06
N GLY A 324 -14.22 22.73 7.48
CA GLY A 324 -15.06 21.59 7.82
C GLY A 324 -15.79 21.76 9.16
N MET A 325 -16.89 21.05 9.32
CA MET A 325 -17.58 20.87 10.58
C MET A 325 -17.26 19.49 11.15
N LEU A 326 -16.98 19.41 12.44
CA LEU A 326 -16.67 18.15 13.11
C LEU A 326 -17.91 17.24 13.17
N ASP A 327 -17.75 15.97 12.89
CA ASP A 327 -18.75 14.96 13.21
C ASP A 327 -18.61 14.59 14.69
N VAL A 328 -19.55 15.05 15.50
CA VAL A 328 -19.54 14.94 16.96
C VAL A 328 -20.67 14.04 17.42
N TRP A 329 -20.37 13.11 18.33
CA TRP A 329 -21.35 12.25 18.98
C TRP A 329 -21.11 12.19 20.49
N TYR A 330 -22.05 11.66 21.27
CA TYR A 330 -21.93 11.62 22.73
C TYR A 330 -22.51 10.35 23.34
N MET A 331 -21.92 9.95 24.47
CA MET A 331 -22.46 8.94 25.38
C MET A 331 -22.88 9.58 26.69
N LYS A 332 -23.95 9.06 27.27
CA LYS A 332 -24.56 9.49 28.52
C LYS A 332 -24.60 8.33 29.51
N ARG A 333 -24.08 8.54 30.73
CA ARG A 333 -24.12 7.54 31.80
C ARG A 333 -24.59 8.18 33.10
N HIS A 334 -25.59 7.59 33.73
CA HIS A 334 -26.06 8.02 35.04
C HIS A 334 -25.01 7.66 36.09
N ILE A 335 -24.68 8.61 36.96
CA ILE A 335 -23.81 8.40 38.12
C ILE A 335 -24.71 8.21 39.37
N ASP A 336 -25.65 9.16 39.60
CA ASP A 336 -26.60 9.15 40.67
C ASP A 336 -27.91 9.85 40.26
N TYR A 337 -28.81 10.10 41.17
CA TYR A 337 -30.12 10.74 40.91
C TYR A 337 -30.00 12.17 40.38
N SER A 338 -28.90 12.89 40.69
CA SER A 338 -28.71 14.29 40.36
C SER A 338 -27.67 14.54 39.29
N ARG A 339 -26.75 13.60 39.05
CA ARG A 339 -25.58 13.75 38.18
C ARG A 339 -25.48 12.68 37.10
N GLN A 340 -25.00 13.11 35.97
CA GLN A 340 -24.70 12.23 34.83
C GLN A 340 -23.36 12.60 34.23
N ARG A 341 -22.65 11.59 33.74
CA ARG A 341 -21.41 11.72 32.99
C ARG A 341 -21.75 11.81 31.51
N ILE A 342 -21.18 12.80 30.82
CA ILE A 342 -21.24 12.91 29.38
C ILE A 342 -19.83 12.73 28.85
N SER A 343 -19.69 11.84 27.87
CA SER A 343 -18.46 11.65 27.10
C SER A 343 -18.75 12.05 25.66
N LEU A 344 -18.05 13.04 25.18
CA LEU A 344 -18.10 13.53 23.81
C LEU A 344 -17.01 12.87 23.00
N PHE A 345 -17.30 12.58 21.75
CA PHE A 345 -16.36 12.04 20.78
C PHE A 345 -16.53 12.81 19.46
N TRP A 346 -15.44 13.01 18.74
CA TRP A 346 -15.50 13.63 17.42
C TRP A 346 -14.51 12.99 16.47
N LYS A 347 -14.82 13.04 15.18
CA LYS A 347 -13.91 12.58 14.12
C LYS A 347 -12.98 13.69 13.70
N ASN A 348 -11.75 13.35 13.34
CA ASN A 348 -10.81 14.31 12.79
C ASN A 348 -11.35 14.87 11.47
N LEU A 349 -11.09 16.16 11.22
CA LEU A 349 -11.33 16.74 9.91
C LEU A 349 -10.43 16.07 8.86
N SER A 350 -10.92 15.92 7.65
CA SER A 350 -10.08 15.54 6.51
C SER A 350 -8.98 16.59 6.30
N VAL A 351 -7.89 16.22 5.65
CA VAL A 351 -6.77 17.14 5.36
C VAL A 351 -7.25 18.37 4.58
N SER A 352 -8.21 18.17 3.67
CA SER A 352 -8.79 19.24 2.85
C SER A 352 -9.66 20.20 3.64
N GLU A 353 -10.32 19.75 4.70
CA GLU A 353 -11.18 20.56 5.57
C GLU A 353 -10.39 21.22 6.70
N ALA A 354 -9.38 20.51 7.23
CA ALA A 354 -8.49 21.03 8.25
C ALA A 354 -7.63 22.20 7.75
N ARG A 355 -7.26 22.22 6.48
CA ARG A 355 -6.50 23.27 5.76
C ARG A 355 -5.21 23.70 6.48
N GLY A 356 -4.75 22.87 7.39
CA GLY A 356 -3.60 23.10 8.26
C GLY A 356 -3.48 22.01 9.31
N LYS A 357 -2.49 22.15 10.20
CA LYS A 357 -2.30 21.27 11.34
C LYS A 357 -3.24 21.69 12.47
N ILE A 358 -4.19 20.82 12.85
CA ILE A 358 -5.05 21.06 14.00
C ILE A 358 -4.21 21.07 15.27
N LEU A 359 -4.29 22.16 16.04
CA LEU A 359 -3.54 22.39 17.28
C LEU A 359 -4.34 21.96 18.50
N HIS A 360 -5.64 22.27 18.51
CA HIS A 360 -6.55 21.91 19.59
C HIS A 360 -8.00 21.91 19.09
N TYR A 361 -8.83 21.28 19.89
CA TYR A 361 -10.29 21.35 19.75
C TYR A 361 -10.85 22.20 20.88
N GLN A 362 -11.76 23.11 20.58
CA GLN A 362 -12.46 23.91 21.58
C GLN A 362 -13.83 23.30 21.84
N VAL A 363 -14.05 22.88 23.08
CA VAL A 363 -15.34 22.34 23.53
C VAL A 363 -16.01 23.36 24.42
N THR A 364 -17.22 23.77 24.07
CA THR A 364 -18.06 24.70 24.86
C THR A 364 -19.32 23.95 25.29
N LEU A 365 -19.53 23.82 26.58
CA LEU A 365 -20.75 23.29 27.20
C LEU A 365 -21.59 24.42 27.75
N GLN A 366 -22.85 24.50 27.38
CA GLN A 366 -23.78 25.53 27.79
C GLN A 366 -25.05 24.92 28.39
N GLU A 367 -25.42 25.40 29.58
CA GLU A 367 -26.73 25.14 30.18
C GLU A 367 -27.76 26.08 29.61
N LEU A 368 -28.74 25.56 28.90
CA LEU A 368 -29.75 26.38 28.19
C LEU A 368 -30.71 27.11 29.13
N THR A 369 -30.98 26.55 30.31
CA THR A 369 -31.91 27.10 31.31
C THR A 369 -31.22 27.97 32.37
N GLY A 370 -29.98 27.69 32.72
CA GLY A 370 -29.24 28.35 33.80
C GLY A 370 -28.14 29.33 33.34
N GLY A 371 -27.87 29.42 32.04
CA GLY A 371 -26.89 30.33 31.45
C GLY A 371 -25.42 30.01 31.77
N LYS A 372 -25.14 28.89 32.44
CA LYS A 372 -23.78 28.46 32.76
C LYS A 372 -23.06 28.01 31.50
N VAL A 373 -21.91 28.61 31.23
CA VAL A 373 -21.06 28.27 30.07
C VAL A 373 -19.67 27.82 30.58
N MET A 374 -19.18 26.70 30.05
CA MET A 374 -17.84 26.19 30.30
C MET A 374 -17.15 25.92 28.97
N THR A 375 -15.98 26.51 28.76
CA THR A 375 -15.17 26.31 27.55
C THR A 375 -13.82 25.70 27.91
N GLN A 376 -13.39 24.70 27.18
CA GLN A 376 -12.11 24.03 27.37
C GLN A 376 -11.44 23.71 26.04
N ASN A 377 -10.12 23.88 25.96
CA ASN A 377 -9.32 23.47 24.82
C ASN A 377 -8.74 22.08 25.07
N ILE A 378 -8.92 21.19 24.13
CA ILE A 378 -8.46 19.79 24.18
C ILE A 378 -7.37 19.59 23.13
N THR A 379 -6.22 19.12 23.57
CA THR A 379 -5.06 18.85 22.71
C THR A 379 -4.77 17.35 22.64
N GLY A 380 -4.50 16.83 21.45
CA GLY A 380 -4.05 15.44 21.24
C GLY A 380 -5.12 14.34 21.40
N HIS A 381 -6.35 14.70 21.73
CA HIS A 381 -7.46 13.76 21.90
C HIS A 381 -8.69 14.18 21.11
N THR A 382 -9.45 13.20 20.63
CA THR A 382 -10.75 13.40 19.93
C THR A 382 -11.93 13.06 20.84
N SER A 383 -11.73 13.17 22.13
CA SER A 383 -12.78 12.92 23.13
C SER A 383 -12.62 13.82 24.35
N TRP A 384 -13.73 14.06 25.03
CA TRP A 384 -13.77 14.83 26.26
C TRP A 384 -14.92 14.33 27.17
N THR A 385 -14.68 14.28 28.47
CA THR A 385 -15.65 13.78 29.43
C THR A 385 -15.84 14.76 30.56
N THR A 386 -17.11 14.97 30.96
CA THR A 386 -17.47 15.83 32.08
C THR A 386 -18.68 15.28 32.82
N VAL A 387 -18.94 15.83 34.01
CA VAL A 387 -20.12 15.52 34.82
C VAL A 387 -21.04 16.74 34.84
N ILE A 388 -22.33 16.55 34.52
CA ILE A 388 -23.32 17.59 34.47
C ILE A 388 -24.53 17.22 35.33
N SER A 389 -25.40 18.21 35.62
CA SER A 389 -26.71 17.99 36.24
C SER A 389 -27.62 17.16 35.33
N ARG A 390 -28.40 16.27 35.90
CA ARG A 390 -29.39 15.47 35.18
C ARG A 390 -30.63 16.27 34.79
N THR A 391 -30.98 17.29 35.56
CA THR A 391 -32.21 18.10 35.39
C THR A 391 -32.03 19.25 34.42
N GLY A 392 -30.82 19.63 34.04
CA GLY A 392 -30.52 20.73 33.10
C GLY A 392 -30.64 20.33 31.64
N ASN A 393 -31.07 21.29 30.80
CA ASN A 393 -30.95 21.17 29.35
C ASN A 393 -29.58 21.68 28.92
N TRP A 394 -28.81 20.86 28.25
CA TRP A 394 -27.42 21.13 27.90
C TRP A 394 -27.22 21.11 26.40
N ALA A 395 -26.45 22.07 25.88
CA ALA A 395 -25.96 22.11 24.53
C ALA A 395 -24.43 22.10 24.53
N VAL A 396 -23.83 21.45 23.55
CA VAL A 396 -22.39 21.38 23.34
C VAL A 396 -22.06 21.93 21.97
N ALA A 397 -20.97 22.70 21.89
CA ALA A 397 -20.38 23.16 20.64
C ALA A 397 -18.93 22.71 20.59
N VAL A 398 -18.50 22.10 19.50
CA VAL A 398 -17.12 21.65 19.29
C VAL A 398 -16.59 22.22 17.99
N SER A 399 -15.42 22.85 18.01
CA SER A 399 -14.71 23.36 16.83
C SER A 399 -13.23 22.92 16.84
N ALA A 400 -12.65 22.81 15.66
CA ALA A 400 -11.21 22.52 15.47
C ALA A 400 -10.46 23.81 15.16
N ALA A 401 -9.28 24.00 15.76
CA ALA A 401 -8.45 25.17 15.55
C ALA A 401 -7.07 24.81 15.04
N ASN A 402 -6.60 25.53 14.02
CA ASN A 402 -5.22 25.54 13.55
C ASN A 402 -4.55 26.90 13.85
N SER A 403 -3.36 27.18 13.28
CA SER A 403 -2.63 28.43 13.49
C SER A 403 -3.30 29.67 12.89
N LYS A 404 -4.32 29.49 12.04
CA LYS A 404 -4.98 30.58 11.29
C LYS A 404 -6.39 30.92 11.81
N GLY A 405 -7.01 30.02 12.56
CA GLY A 405 -8.32 30.23 13.12
C GLY A 405 -9.03 28.94 13.51
N SER A 406 -10.32 29.04 13.75
CA SER A 406 -11.18 27.92 14.16
C SER A 406 -12.24 27.61 13.10
N SER A 407 -12.61 26.35 12.98
CA SER A 407 -13.72 25.91 12.17
C SER A 407 -15.05 26.43 12.71
N LEU A 408 -16.09 26.35 11.90
CA LEU A 408 -17.46 26.52 12.40
C LEU A 408 -17.73 25.46 13.49
N PRO A 409 -18.34 25.88 14.63
CA PRO A 409 -18.66 24.95 15.71
C PRO A 409 -19.83 24.04 15.35
N THR A 410 -19.64 22.73 15.52
CA THR A 410 -20.74 21.76 15.48
C THR A 410 -21.49 21.83 16.81
N ARG A 411 -22.78 22.11 16.78
CA ARG A 411 -23.64 22.19 17.96
C ARG A 411 -24.52 20.97 18.06
N ILE A 412 -24.62 20.37 19.23
CA ILE A 412 -25.50 19.26 19.56
C ILE A 412 -26.18 19.49 20.89
N ASN A 413 -27.48 19.14 20.96
CA ASN A 413 -28.26 19.16 22.21
C ASN A 413 -28.10 17.80 22.90
N ILE A 414 -27.86 17.82 24.21
CA ILE A 414 -27.76 16.61 25.01
C ILE A 414 -29.14 16.14 25.42
N MET A 415 -29.66 15.12 24.74
CA MET A 415 -31.03 14.62 24.91
C MET A 415 -31.05 13.25 25.57
N ASN A 416 -32.24 12.85 26.06
CA ASN A 416 -32.52 11.50 26.56
C ASN A 416 -33.01 10.60 25.40
N LEU A 417 -32.10 10.16 24.55
CA LEU A 417 -32.44 9.51 23.28
C LEU A 417 -33.12 8.14 23.43
N CYS A 418 -32.84 7.40 24.50
CA CYS A 418 -33.29 5.99 24.65
C CYS A 418 -34.42 5.84 25.72
N GLU A 419 -34.81 6.90 26.42
CA GLU A 419 -35.87 6.86 27.45
C GLU A 419 -37.28 7.06 26.89
N ALA A 420 -37.41 7.82 25.79
CA ALA A 420 -38.71 8.11 25.16
C ALA A 420 -38.91 7.30 23.88
N GLY A 421 -39.65 6.19 23.95
CA GLY A 421 -39.83 5.23 22.86
C GLY A 421 -40.59 5.68 21.60
N LEU A 422 -41.01 6.97 21.50
CA LEU A 422 -41.86 7.45 20.40
C LEU A 422 -41.18 7.51 19.03
N LEU A 423 -39.89 7.84 18.98
CA LEU A 423 -39.08 7.91 17.75
C LEU A 423 -38.10 6.75 17.59
N ALA A 424 -38.23 5.67 18.39
CA ALA A 424 -37.33 4.54 18.26
C ALA A 424 -37.49 3.81 16.91
N PRO A 425 -36.42 3.58 16.15
CA PRO A 425 -36.45 2.74 14.97
C PRO A 425 -36.94 1.35 15.29
N ARG A 426 -37.72 0.74 14.39
CA ARG A 426 -38.37 -0.56 14.61
C ARG A 426 -37.60 -1.67 13.87
N GLN A 427 -37.79 -2.91 14.33
CA GLN A 427 -37.26 -4.11 13.67
C GLN A 427 -35.79 -3.97 13.25
N VAL A 428 -34.97 -3.45 14.17
CA VAL A 428 -33.53 -3.34 13.90
C VAL A 428 -32.95 -4.73 13.79
N SER A 429 -32.20 -5.00 12.72
CA SER A 429 -31.48 -6.23 12.50
C SER A 429 -30.02 -5.97 12.13
N ALA A 430 -29.16 -6.90 12.45
CA ALA A 430 -27.73 -6.85 12.16
C ALA A 430 -27.30 -8.15 11.52
N ASN A 431 -27.02 -8.11 10.22
CA ASN A 431 -26.67 -9.27 9.42
C ASN A 431 -25.19 -9.22 8.99
N SER A 432 -24.51 -10.35 9.11
CA SER A 432 -23.16 -10.50 8.60
C SER A 432 -23.17 -10.54 7.07
N GLU A 433 -22.50 -9.61 6.40
CA GLU A 433 -22.43 -9.56 4.94
C GLU A 433 -21.09 -10.07 4.42
N SER A 434 -19.99 -9.77 5.12
CA SER A 434 -18.64 -10.24 4.77
C SER A 434 -17.70 -10.19 5.97
N MET A 435 -16.47 -10.68 5.82
CA MET A 435 -15.47 -10.55 6.88
C MET A 435 -15.19 -9.07 7.17
N GLY A 436 -15.54 -8.62 8.39
CA GLY A 436 -15.32 -7.24 8.83
C GLY A 436 -16.47 -6.28 8.54
N ASN A 437 -17.62 -6.73 7.99
CA ASN A 437 -18.76 -5.88 7.72
C ASN A 437 -20.05 -6.44 8.35
N ILE A 438 -20.88 -5.53 8.88
CA ILE A 438 -22.21 -5.85 9.40
C ILE A 438 -23.22 -4.92 8.73
N LEU A 439 -24.20 -5.48 8.04
CA LEU A 439 -25.33 -4.73 7.50
C LEU A 439 -26.39 -4.56 8.57
N VAL A 440 -26.59 -3.34 8.98
CA VAL A 440 -27.64 -2.95 9.94
C VAL A 440 -28.83 -2.45 9.15
N THR A 441 -30.03 -3.01 9.41
CA THR A 441 -31.27 -2.56 8.78
C THR A 441 -32.31 -2.23 9.84
N TRP A 442 -33.20 -1.30 9.54
CA TRP A 442 -34.27 -0.90 10.46
C TRP A 442 -35.51 -0.43 9.72
N GLN A 443 -36.61 -0.35 10.43
CA GLN A 443 -37.83 0.31 9.95
C GLN A 443 -37.97 1.66 10.63
N PRO A 444 -38.53 2.68 9.93
CA PRO A 444 -38.81 3.97 10.53
C PRO A 444 -39.71 3.88 11.76
N PRO A 445 -39.66 4.86 12.65
CA PRO A 445 -40.63 5.00 13.76
C PRO A 445 -42.09 5.00 13.31
N ARG A 446 -43.02 4.68 14.18
CA ARG A 446 -44.47 4.64 13.86
C ARG A 446 -45.11 6.02 13.67
N LYS A 447 -44.53 7.06 14.27
CA LYS A 447 -45.03 8.46 14.17
C LYS A 447 -44.28 9.20 13.07
N ASP A 448 -45.03 9.96 12.28
CA ASP A 448 -44.62 10.87 11.19
C ASP A 448 -43.17 10.78 10.71
N LEU A 449 -42.99 10.16 9.56
CA LEU A 449 -41.69 10.09 8.87
C LEU A 449 -41.07 11.48 8.61
N SER A 450 -41.91 12.53 8.55
CA SER A 450 -41.50 13.93 8.34
C SER A 450 -40.73 14.53 9.53
N ALA A 451 -40.75 13.88 10.70
CA ALA A 451 -40.07 14.35 11.89
C ALA A 451 -38.60 13.87 12.01
N VAL A 452 -38.21 12.81 11.31
CA VAL A 452 -36.82 12.29 11.37
C VAL A 452 -35.95 13.10 10.42
N GLN A 453 -34.92 13.74 10.95
CA GLN A 453 -33.93 14.50 10.17
C GLN A 453 -32.73 13.64 9.76
N GLU A 454 -32.28 12.74 10.63
CA GLU A 454 -31.21 11.83 10.37
C GLU A 454 -31.27 10.58 11.25
N TYR A 455 -30.58 9.53 10.83
CA TYR A 455 -30.26 8.37 11.67
C TYR A 455 -28.80 8.39 12.06
N VAL A 456 -28.49 7.90 13.28
CA VAL A 456 -27.13 7.62 13.72
C VAL A 456 -27.06 6.16 14.11
N VAL A 457 -26.14 5.44 13.51
CA VAL A 457 -25.82 4.06 13.88
C VAL A 457 -24.55 4.09 14.70
N GLU A 458 -24.63 3.67 15.94
CA GLU A 458 -23.54 3.60 16.92
C GLU A 458 -23.19 2.13 17.16
N TRP A 459 -21.92 1.80 17.25
CA TRP A 459 -21.49 0.46 17.63
C TRP A 459 -20.26 0.49 18.51
N ARG A 460 -20.24 -0.46 19.44
CA ARG A 460 -19.12 -0.70 20.35
C ARG A 460 -18.95 -2.18 20.61
N GLN A 461 -17.74 -2.60 20.86
CA GLN A 461 -17.47 -3.98 21.29
C GLN A 461 -18.12 -4.24 22.64
N LEU A 462 -18.84 -5.36 22.76
CA LEU A 462 -19.44 -5.79 24.02
C LEU A 462 -18.34 -6.29 24.96
N HIS A 463 -18.15 -5.62 26.10
CA HIS A 463 -17.13 -5.99 27.08
C HIS A 463 -17.78 -6.18 28.47
N PRO A 464 -17.50 -7.28 29.18
CA PRO A 464 -17.87 -7.42 30.60
C PRO A 464 -16.86 -6.61 31.44
N GLY A 465 -17.14 -5.33 31.74
CA GLY A 465 -16.25 -4.48 32.54
C GLY A 465 -16.52 -2.99 32.40
N ASP A 466 -15.69 -2.15 33.02
CA ASP A 466 -15.87 -0.72 33.05
C ASP A 466 -15.70 -0.09 31.64
N ASP A 467 -16.77 0.54 31.16
CA ASP A 467 -17.00 1.06 29.81
C ASP A 467 -16.13 2.30 29.43
N THR A 468 -15.18 2.70 30.26
CA THR A 468 -14.55 4.02 30.15
C THR A 468 -13.43 4.13 29.09
N GLN A 469 -12.99 3.03 28.49
CA GLN A 469 -11.85 3.02 27.53
C GLN A 469 -12.17 2.43 26.15
N ILE A 470 -13.41 2.03 25.88
CA ILE A 470 -13.74 1.42 24.60
C ILE A 470 -14.03 2.53 23.58
N PRO A 471 -13.36 2.52 22.41
CA PRO A 471 -13.65 3.50 21.37
C PRO A 471 -15.09 3.35 20.89
N LEU A 472 -15.82 4.46 20.88
CA LEU A 472 -17.15 4.55 20.33
C LEU A 472 -17.04 4.83 18.83
N ASN A 473 -17.72 4.04 18.01
CA ASN A 473 -17.81 4.28 16.58
C ASN A 473 -19.26 4.64 16.22
N TRP A 474 -19.43 5.52 15.23
CA TRP A 474 -20.76 5.88 14.74
C TRP A 474 -20.72 6.28 13.26
N LEU A 475 -21.89 6.17 12.63
CA LEU A 475 -22.14 6.59 11.26
C LEU A 475 -23.45 7.37 11.20
N ARG A 476 -23.44 8.51 10.50
CA ARG A 476 -24.67 9.28 10.22
C ARG A 476 -25.28 8.84 8.91
N SER A 477 -26.59 8.74 8.87
CA SER A 477 -27.34 8.29 7.70
C SER A 477 -28.54 9.23 7.45
N PRO A 478 -28.82 9.59 6.18
CA PRO A 478 -29.96 10.44 5.84
C PRO A 478 -31.29 9.80 6.23
N PRO A 479 -32.37 10.59 6.40
CA PRO A 479 -33.66 10.10 6.88
C PRO A 479 -34.37 9.10 5.96
N TYR A 480 -34.00 9.07 4.67
CA TYR A 480 -34.57 8.13 3.69
C TYR A 480 -33.84 6.78 3.67
N ASN A 481 -32.69 6.66 4.29
CA ASN A 481 -31.98 5.39 4.39
C ASN A 481 -32.51 4.57 5.57
N VAL A 482 -32.79 3.30 5.30
CA VAL A 482 -33.25 2.32 6.30
C VAL A 482 -32.22 1.21 6.52
N SER A 483 -31.01 1.42 6.04
CA SER A 483 -29.87 0.52 6.21
C SER A 483 -28.54 1.27 6.25
N ALA A 484 -27.55 0.67 6.92
CA ALA A 484 -26.19 1.14 6.96
C ALA A 484 -25.22 -0.05 7.02
N LEU A 485 -24.14 0.02 6.27
CA LEU A 485 -23.05 -0.95 6.34
C LEU A 485 -21.97 -0.40 7.29
N ILE A 486 -21.76 -1.08 8.42
CA ILE A 486 -20.69 -0.74 9.35
C ILE A 486 -19.49 -1.64 9.12
N SER A 487 -18.31 -1.02 8.96
CA SER A 487 -17.05 -1.73 8.67
C SER A 487 -15.88 -1.23 9.52
N GLU A 488 -15.99 -0.02 10.08
CA GLU A 488 -14.92 0.58 10.86
C GLU A 488 -14.74 -0.14 12.20
N ASN A 489 -13.52 -0.59 12.48
CA ASN A 489 -13.15 -1.31 13.71
C ASN A 489 -13.95 -2.60 13.98
N ILE A 490 -14.53 -3.22 12.95
CA ILE A 490 -15.25 -4.49 13.06
C ILE A 490 -14.27 -5.67 12.93
N LYS A 491 -14.15 -6.45 14.02
CA LYS A 491 -13.34 -7.67 14.06
C LYS A 491 -14.22 -8.90 13.88
N PRO A 492 -13.75 -9.94 13.18
CA PRO A 492 -14.46 -11.21 13.13
C PRO A 492 -14.53 -11.86 14.50
N TYR A 493 -15.55 -12.66 14.73
CA TYR A 493 -15.79 -13.41 15.98
C TYR A 493 -15.95 -12.54 17.24
N THR A 494 -16.25 -11.26 17.06
CA THR A 494 -16.44 -10.30 18.14
C THR A 494 -17.88 -9.81 18.15
N CYS A 495 -18.51 -9.78 19.32
CA CYS A 495 -19.86 -9.26 19.48
C CYS A 495 -19.85 -7.74 19.69
N TYR A 496 -20.72 -7.05 18.98
CA TYR A 496 -20.93 -5.61 19.09
C TYR A 496 -22.34 -5.31 19.56
N GLU A 497 -22.47 -4.38 20.49
CA GLU A 497 -23.73 -3.69 20.75
C GLU A 497 -23.89 -2.60 19.71
N ILE A 498 -24.97 -2.68 18.93
CA ILE A 498 -25.30 -1.75 17.85
C ILE A 498 -26.57 -1.03 18.24
N ARG A 499 -26.55 0.31 18.20
CA ARG A 499 -27.70 1.15 18.49
C ARG A 499 -28.02 2.00 17.27
N VAL A 500 -29.29 2.05 16.90
CA VAL A 500 -29.80 2.92 15.85
C VAL A 500 -30.65 3.99 16.48
N TYR A 501 -30.24 5.25 16.27
CA TYR A 501 -30.93 6.43 16.73
C TYR A 501 -31.69 7.08 15.58
N ALA A 502 -32.92 7.50 15.79
CA ALA A 502 -33.62 8.42 14.92
C ALA A 502 -33.67 9.79 15.63
N LEU A 503 -33.20 10.82 14.95
CA LEU A 503 -33.07 12.18 15.49
C LEU A 503 -34.00 13.14 14.79
N SER A 504 -34.62 14.01 15.57
CA SER A 504 -35.40 15.20 15.18
C SER A 504 -34.78 16.43 15.88
N GLU A 505 -35.28 17.65 15.62
CA GLU A 505 -34.76 18.88 16.21
C GLU A 505 -34.70 18.83 17.74
N ASP A 506 -35.78 18.38 18.38
CA ASP A 506 -35.93 18.40 19.84
C ASP A 506 -36.15 17.03 20.47
N GLN A 507 -36.20 15.98 19.69
CA GLN A 507 -36.50 14.63 20.15
C GLN A 507 -35.65 13.58 19.48
N GLY A 508 -35.50 12.43 20.12
CA GLY A 508 -34.84 11.29 19.56
C GLY A 508 -35.35 9.99 20.16
N GLY A 509 -35.10 8.91 19.48
CA GLY A 509 -35.37 7.56 19.97
C GLY A 509 -34.33 6.59 19.52
N CYS A 510 -34.10 5.54 20.28
CA CYS A 510 -33.12 4.51 19.89
C CYS A 510 -33.67 3.09 20.06
N SER A 511 -33.07 2.18 19.28
CA SER A 511 -33.20 0.73 19.45
C SER A 511 -31.83 0.07 19.37
N SER A 512 -31.65 -0.97 20.18
CA SER A 512 -30.36 -1.68 20.23
C SER A 512 -30.50 -3.15 19.82
N ILE A 513 -29.45 -3.68 19.23
CA ILE A 513 -29.31 -5.09 18.86
C ILE A 513 -27.85 -5.53 19.04
N LEU A 514 -27.66 -6.83 19.22
CA LEU A 514 -26.32 -7.43 19.17
C LEU A 514 -26.03 -7.94 17.75
N GLY A 515 -24.81 -7.71 17.26
CA GLY A 515 -24.39 -8.13 15.93
C GLY A 515 -22.90 -8.47 15.86
N ASN A 516 -22.54 -9.28 14.89
CA ASN A 516 -21.16 -9.68 14.59
C ASN A 516 -20.98 -9.92 13.10
N SER A 517 -19.76 -9.70 12.59
CA SER A 517 -19.45 -9.91 11.18
C SER A 517 -19.20 -11.37 10.82
N LYS A 518 -18.81 -12.19 11.79
CA LYS A 518 -18.60 -13.63 11.66
C LYS A 518 -18.78 -14.28 13.03
N HIS A 519 -19.32 -15.50 13.07
CA HIS A 519 -19.51 -16.25 14.30
C HIS A 519 -19.13 -17.73 14.13
N LYS A 520 -18.77 -18.36 15.22
CA LYS A 520 -18.57 -19.80 15.39
C LYS A 520 -19.18 -20.22 16.71
N ALA A 521 -19.28 -21.51 16.98
CA ALA A 521 -19.58 -22.01 18.31
C ALA A 521 -18.49 -21.53 19.29
N PRO A 522 -18.83 -21.17 20.55
CA PRO A 522 -17.85 -20.78 21.56
C PRO A 522 -16.82 -21.88 21.78
N LEU A 523 -15.59 -21.52 22.15
CA LEU A 523 -14.52 -22.51 22.34
C LEU A 523 -14.74 -23.39 23.54
N SER A 524 -15.29 -22.81 24.61
CA SER A 524 -15.55 -23.52 25.87
C SER A 524 -16.88 -23.08 26.49
N GLY A 525 -17.48 -23.92 27.30
CA GLY A 525 -18.63 -23.57 28.16
C GLY A 525 -18.19 -22.79 29.39
N PRO A 526 -19.14 -22.11 30.09
CA PRO A 526 -18.85 -21.40 31.31
C PRO A 526 -18.38 -22.37 32.40
N HIS A 527 -17.44 -21.90 33.23
CA HIS A 527 -16.99 -22.68 34.41
C HIS A 527 -17.85 -22.35 35.62
N ILE A 528 -18.51 -23.37 36.18
CA ILE A 528 -19.24 -23.27 37.44
C ILE A 528 -18.23 -23.05 38.55
N ASN A 529 -18.30 -21.92 39.25
CA ASN A 529 -17.40 -21.56 40.34
C ASN A 529 -17.98 -21.90 41.71
N ALA A 530 -19.30 -21.74 41.88
CA ALA A 530 -19.98 -22.04 43.13
C ALA A 530 -21.38 -22.62 42.93
N ILE A 531 -21.80 -23.50 43.82
CA ILE A 531 -23.17 -24.01 43.97
C ILE A 531 -23.54 -23.82 45.41
N THR A 532 -24.58 -23.05 45.69
CA THR A 532 -25.06 -22.77 47.05
C THR A 532 -26.50 -23.22 47.20
N GLU A 533 -26.85 -23.80 48.36
CA GLU A 533 -28.21 -24.21 48.66
C GLU A 533 -28.99 -23.02 49.26
N GLU A 534 -30.14 -22.69 48.68
CA GLU A 534 -31.04 -21.64 49.13
C GLU A 534 -32.47 -22.18 49.24
N LYS A 535 -33.02 -22.29 50.45
CA LYS A 535 -34.43 -22.64 50.74
C LYS A 535 -35.00 -23.81 49.91
N GLY A 536 -34.16 -24.86 49.66
CA GLY A 536 -34.60 -26.06 48.93
C GLY A 536 -34.44 -25.99 47.43
N SER A 537 -33.75 -24.95 46.91
CA SER A 537 -33.24 -24.80 45.57
C SER A 537 -31.71 -24.66 45.59
N ILE A 538 -31.06 -24.79 44.47
CA ILE A 538 -29.65 -24.45 44.34
C ILE A 538 -29.45 -23.21 43.51
N LEU A 539 -28.53 -22.34 43.91
CA LEU A 539 -28.07 -21.23 43.14
C LEU A 539 -26.72 -21.61 42.53
N ILE A 540 -26.65 -21.68 41.22
CA ILE A 540 -25.42 -21.91 40.46
C ILE A 540 -24.82 -20.57 40.08
N SER A 541 -23.53 -20.41 40.33
CA SER A 541 -22.75 -19.23 39.88
C SER A 541 -21.61 -19.70 38.99
N TRP A 542 -21.31 -18.90 37.94
CA TRP A 542 -20.28 -19.24 36.95
C TRP A 542 -19.41 -18.03 36.60
N ASN A 543 -18.25 -18.30 36.01
CA ASN A 543 -17.40 -17.27 35.42
C ASN A 543 -17.84 -16.99 34.00
N SER A 544 -17.89 -15.69 33.62
CA SER A 544 -18.14 -15.31 32.23
C SER A 544 -17.05 -15.86 31.31
N ILE A 545 -17.44 -16.31 30.11
CA ILE A 545 -16.50 -16.74 29.08
C ILE A 545 -15.68 -15.52 28.60
N PRO A 546 -14.33 -15.62 28.51
CA PRO A 546 -13.50 -14.56 27.97
C PRO A 546 -13.96 -14.17 26.58
N VAL A 547 -13.90 -12.86 26.24
CA VAL A 547 -14.43 -12.32 24.98
C VAL A 547 -13.80 -13.01 23.76
N GLN A 548 -12.52 -13.39 23.84
CA GLN A 548 -11.81 -14.08 22.76
C GLN A 548 -12.32 -15.51 22.52
N GLU A 549 -12.94 -16.15 23.52
CA GLU A 549 -13.47 -17.50 23.45
C GLU A 549 -14.95 -17.56 23.09
N GLN A 550 -15.68 -16.43 23.16
CA GLN A 550 -17.11 -16.35 22.85
C GLN A 550 -17.40 -16.59 21.36
N MET A 551 -16.45 -16.27 20.47
CA MET A 551 -16.49 -16.50 19.02
C MET A 551 -17.71 -15.91 18.30
N GLY A 552 -18.27 -14.83 18.83
CA GLY A 552 -19.44 -14.11 18.36
C GLY A 552 -20.36 -13.67 19.49
N CYS A 553 -21.60 -13.30 19.17
CA CYS A 553 -22.59 -12.93 20.16
C CYS A 553 -23.20 -14.18 20.81
N LEU A 554 -23.10 -14.27 22.13
CA LEU A 554 -23.76 -15.31 22.91
C LEU A 554 -25.27 -15.03 22.94
N LEU A 555 -26.06 -16.08 22.68
CA LEU A 555 -27.51 -16.03 22.75
C LEU A 555 -28.05 -16.54 24.09
N HIS A 556 -27.59 -17.70 24.49
CA HIS A 556 -28.04 -18.37 25.70
C HIS A 556 -26.88 -19.07 26.40
N TYR A 557 -27.01 -19.26 27.72
CA TYR A 557 -26.34 -20.29 28.47
C TYR A 557 -27.29 -21.46 28.66
N ARG A 558 -26.77 -22.70 28.61
CA ARG A 558 -27.47 -23.93 28.89
C ARG A 558 -26.88 -24.58 30.09
N ILE A 559 -27.71 -24.83 31.08
CA ILE A 559 -27.34 -25.59 32.29
C ILE A 559 -27.93 -26.98 32.15
N TYR A 560 -27.06 -27.96 32.22
CA TYR A 560 -27.41 -29.38 32.19
C TYR A 560 -27.18 -29.99 33.53
N TRP A 561 -28.09 -30.90 33.93
CA TRP A 561 -27.90 -31.74 35.13
C TRP A 561 -28.52 -33.12 34.94
N LYS A 562 -27.87 -34.14 35.52
CA LYS A 562 -28.35 -35.52 35.55
C LYS A 562 -28.00 -36.13 36.89
N GLU A 563 -28.75 -37.12 37.31
CA GLU A 563 -28.39 -37.97 38.45
C GLU A 563 -27.11 -38.75 38.14
N ARG A 564 -26.19 -38.83 39.10
CA ARG A 564 -24.86 -39.42 38.87
C ARG A 564 -24.93 -40.87 38.39
N ASP A 565 -25.78 -41.68 39.01
CA ASP A 565 -25.85 -43.13 38.76
C ASP A 565 -27.00 -43.52 37.82
N SER A 566 -27.64 -42.56 37.17
CA SER A 566 -28.76 -42.76 36.25
C SER A 566 -28.34 -42.66 34.78
N ASN A 567 -28.82 -43.60 33.93
CA ASN A 567 -28.72 -43.54 32.50
C ASN A 567 -29.78 -42.62 31.85
N SER A 568 -30.44 -41.77 32.67
CA SER A 568 -31.45 -40.82 32.16
C SER A 568 -30.84 -39.73 31.30
N GLN A 569 -31.63 -39.20 30.38
CA GLN A 569 -31.26 -38.02 29.60
C GLN A 569 -31.06 -36.82 30.55
N PRO A 570 -30.01 -35.98 30.33
CA PRO A 570 -29.81 -34.78 31.14
C PRO A 570 -31.01 -33.85 31.04
N GLN A 571 -31.39 -33.25 32.13
CA GLN A 571 -32.33 -32.15 32.17
C GLN A 571 -31.61 -30.86 31.70
N LEU A 572 -32.32 -29.93 31.06
CA LEU A 572 -31.82 -28.71 30.47
C LEU A 572 -32.60 -27.50 30.95
N CYS A 573 -31.87 -26.44 31.31
CA CYS A 573 -32.40 -25.08 31.47
C CYS A 573 -31.68 -24.11 30.55
N GLU A 574 -32.41 -23.39 29.74
CA GLU A 574 -31.87 -22.32 28.87
C GLU A 574 -32.05 -20.95 29.53
N ILE A 575 -30.97 -20.19 29.59
CA ILE A 575 -30.94 -18.86 30.19
C ILE A 575 -30.50 -17.88 29.10
N PRO A 576 -31.32 -16.85 28.73
CA PRO A 576 -30.89 -15.79 27.79
C PRO A 576 -29.61 -15.11 28.30
N TYR A 577 -28.66 -14.92 27.41
CA TYR A 577 -27.40 -14.26 27.79
C TYR A 577 -27.64 -12.81 28.21
N ARG A 578 -27.15 -12.44 29.38
CA ARG A 578 -27.09 -11.07 29.90
C ARG A 578 -25.71 -10.83 30.47
N VAL A 579 -25.05 -9.75 30.09
CA VAL A 579 -23.67 -9.43 30.47
C VAL A 579 -23.45 -9.41 32.00
N SER A 580 -24.46 -9.00 32.76
CA SER A 580 -24.38 -8.89 34.25
C SER A 580 -24.91 -10.08 35.00
N GLN A 581 -25.41 -11.13 34.33
CA GLN A 581 -26.03 -12.28 34.99
C GLN A 581 -25.07 -13.47 34.98
N ASN A 582 -24.47 -13.73 36.13
CA ASN A 582 -23.52 -14.85 36.37
C ASN A 582 -24.04 -15.85 37.39
N SER A 583 -25.35 -15.86 37.68
CA SER A 583 -25.98 -16.83 38.58
C SER A 583 -27.41 -17.13 38.18
N HIS A 584 -27.87 -18.36 38.47
CA HIS A 584 -29.25 -18.80 38.21
C HIS A 584 -29.70 -19.85 39.21
N PRO A 585 -30.94 -19.73 39.75
CA PRO A 585 -31.51 -20.74 40.65
C PRO A 585 -32.08 -21.94 39.87
N ILE A 586 -31.88 -23.17 40.37
CA ILE A 586 -32.53 -24.38 39.88
C ILE A 586 -33.39 -24.96 41.04
N ASN A 587 -34.69 -25.13 40.77
CA ASN A 587 -35.70 -25.46 41.79
C ASN A 587 -36.17 -26.92 41.74
N SER A 588 -35.77 -27.73 40.77
CA SER A 588 -36.38 -29.06 40.51
C SER A 588 -35.51 -30.24 40.91
N LEU A 589 -34.68 -30.07 41.93
CA LEU A 589 -33.79 -31.15 42.41
C LEU A 589 -34.39 -31.91 43.61
N GLN A 590 -34.22 -33.24 43.61
CA GLN A 590 -34.66 -34.09 44.71
C GLN A 590 -33.61 -34.10 45.82
N PRO A 591 -34.05 -34.01 47.10
CA PRO A 591 -33.14 -34.13 48.24
C PRO A 591 -32.46 -35.51 48.32
N ARG A 592 -31.22 -35.55 48.76
CA ARG A 592 -30.38 -36.76 48.92
C ARG A 592 -30.00 -37.49 47.63
N VAL A 593 -30.21 -36.86 46.48
CA VAL A 593 -29.73 -37.35 45.17
C VAL A 593 -28.50 -36.56 44.75
N THR A 594 -27.45 -37.27 44.33
CA THR A 594 -26.24 -36.63 43.81
C THR A 594 -26.43 -36.32 42.31
N TYR A 595 -26.33 -35.05 41.94
CA TYR A 595 -26.41 -34.59 40.57
C TYR A 595 -25.05 -34.18 40.05
N VAL A 596 -24.81 -34.44 38.77
CA VAL A 596 -23.68 -33.88 38.00
C VAL A 596 -24.22 -32.75 37.15
N LEU A 597 -23.60 -31.57 37.27
CA LEU A 597 -24.01 -30.35 36.58
C LEU A 597 -22.86 -29.85 35.70
N TRP A 598 -23.20 -29.36 34.52
CA TRP A 598 -22.27 -28.66 33.61
C TRP A 598 -23.02 -27.60 32.82
N MET A 599 -22.24 -26.70 32.19
CA MET A 599 -22.80 -25.61 31.39
C MET A 599 -22.18 -25.57 30.00
N THR A 600 -22.98 -25.10 29.04
CA THR A 600 -22.54 -24.74 27.67
C THR A 600 -23.01 -23.34 27.35
N ALA A 601 -22.48 -22.77 26.27
CA ALA A 601 -22.88 -21.49 25.73
C ALA A 601 -23.27 -21.64 24.24
N LEU A 602 -24.25 -20.88 23.81
CA LEU A 602 -24.82 -20.96 22.48
C LEU A 602 -24.61 -19.63 21.71
N THR A 603 -24.05 -19.72 20.51
CA THR A 603 -24.09 -18.66 19.49
C THR A 603 -25.02 -19.07 18.34
N ALA A 604 -25.24 -18.20 17.37
CA ALA A 604 -25.97 -18.55 16.14
C ALA A 604 -25.31 -19.66 15.30
N ALA A 605 -24.00 -19.92 15.50
CA ALA A 605 -23.27 -20.99 14.81
C ALA A 605 -23.34 -22.35 15.51
N GLY A 606 -23.78 -22.39 16.77
CA GLY A 606 -23.88 -23.64 17.51
C GLY A 606 -23.46 -23.51 18.97
N GLU A 607 -23.44 -24.66 19.63
CA GLU A 607 -23.18 -24.84 21.04
C GLU A 607 -21.69 -25.13 21.30
N SER A 608 -21.16 -24.60 22.40
CA SER A 608 -19.79 -24.86 22.85
C SER A 608 -19.58 -26.29 23.32
N SER A 609 -18.32 -26.69 23.51
CA SER A 609 -18.00 -27.80 24.41
C SER A 609 -18.52 -27.54 25.82
N GLN A 610 -18.70 -28.59 26.63
CA GLN A 610 -19.09 -28.45 28.03
C GLN A 610 -17.98 -27.73 28.82
N GLY A 611 -18.40 -26.95 29.80
CA GLY A 611 -17.50 -26.42 30.85
C GLY A 611 -17.06 -27.49 31.84
N ASN A 612 -16.68 -27.07 33.05
CA ASN A 612 -16.34 -28.02 34.10
C ASN A 612 -17.60 -28.72 34.63
N GLU A 613 -17.44 -29.98 34.98
CA GLU A 613 -18.47 -30.73 35.73
C GLU A 613 -18.36 -30.45 37.20
N ARG A 614 -19.51 -30.33 37.88
CA ARG A 614 -19.63 -30.16 39.33
C ARG A 614 -20.66 -31.13 39.88
N GLU A 615 -20.30 -31.83 40.94
CA GLU A 615 -21.22 -32.68 41.68
C GLU A 615 -21.86 -31.90 42.83
N PHE A 616 -23.12 -32.10 43.01
CA PHE A 616 -23.90 -31.50 44.11
C PHE A 616 -24.98 -32.46 44.63
N CYS A 617 -25.16 -32.48 45.93
CA CYS A 617 -26.23 -33.20 46.58
C CYS A 617 -27.01 -32.23 47.49
N LEU A 618 -28.32 -32.09 47.21
CA LEU A 618 -29.20 -31.26 48.04
C LEU A 618 -29.39 -31.94 49.42
N GLN A 619 -29.03 -31.25 50.49
CA GLN A 619 -29.24 -31.74 51.83
C GLN A 619 -30.74 -31.68 52.17
N GLY A 620 -31.37 -32.80 52.30
CA GLY A 620 -32.76 -32.86 52.81
C GLY A 620 -32.87 -32.16 54.14
N LYS A 621 -33.94 -31.42 54.40
CA LYS A 621 -34.23 -30.83 55.69
C LYS A 621 -34.15 -31.97 56.72
N ALA A 622 -33.20 -31.89 57.63
CA ALA A 622 -33.14 -32.81 58.79
C ALA A 622 -34.47 -32.72 59.48
N ASN A 623 -35.18 -33.87 59.58
CA ASN A 623 -36.44 -33.93 60.26
C ASN A 623 -36.12 -33.82 61.75
N TRP A 624 -35.94 -32.61 62.27
CA TRP A 624 -35.63 -32.31 63.65
C TRP A 624 -36.67 -32.96 64.60
N MET A 625 -37.92 -33.17 64.14
CA MET A 625 -38.92 -33.92 64.81
C MET A 625 -38.51 -35.39 65.16
N ALA A 626 -37.67 -35.99 64.27
CA ALA A 626 -37.16 -37.35 64.55
C ALA A 626 -36.21 -37.42 65.75
N PHE A 627 -35.60 -36.32 66.13
CA PHE A 627 -34.73 -36.20 67.29
C PHE A 627 -35.47 -35.61 68.50
N VAL A 628 -36.43 -34.72 68.27
CA VAL A 628 -37.21 -34.08 69.36
C VAL A 628 -38.26 -35.01 69.90
N ALA A 629 -38.95 -35.82 69.09
CA ALA A 629 -39.93 -36.76 69.57
C ALA A 629 -39.36 -37.85 70.57
N PRO A 630 -38.22 -38.49 70.23
CA PRO A 630 -37.59 -39.39 71.21
C PRO A 630 -37.13 -38.71 72.50
N SER A 631 -36.60 -37.46 72.35
CA SER A 631 -36.14 -36.67 73.48
C SER A 631 -37.29 -36.25 74.41
N ILE A 632 -38.45 -35.90 73.88
CA ILE A 632 -39.67 -35.61 74.65
C ILE A 632 -40.20 -36.87 75.31
N CYS A 633 -40.22 -38.05 74.63
CA CYS A 633 -40.62 -39.32 75.24
C CYS A 633 -39.71 -39.70 76.38
N ILE A 634 -38.37 -39.54 76.23
CA ILE A 634 -37.42 -39.81 77.30
C ILE A 634 -37.64 -38.85 78.48
N ALA A 635 -37.91 -37.58 78.26
CA ALA A 635 -38.21 -36.59 79.28
C ALA A 635 -39.51 -36.96 80.06
N ILE A 636 -40.56 -37.34 79.31
CA ILE A 636 -41.83 -37.81 79.96
C ILE A 636 -41.63 -39.05 80.78
N ILE A 637 -40.86 -40.03 80.31
CA ILE A 637 -40.51 -41.23 81.04
C ILE A 637 -39.72 -40.89 82.32
N MET A 638 -38.72 -39.99 82.20
CA MET A 638 -37.95 -39.52 83.33
C MET A 638 -38.83 -38.80 84.36
N VAL A 639 -39.73 -37.91 83.93
CA VAL A 639 -40.71 -37.25 84.83
C VAL A 639 -41.65 -38.29 85.48
N GLY A 640 -42.10 -39.31 84.73
CA GLY A 640 -42.90 -40.42 85.29
C GLY A 640 -42.16 -41.21 86.36
N ILE A 641 -40.89 -41.55 86.11
CA ILE A 641 -40.03 -42.22 87.06
C ILE A 641 -39.77 -41.33 88.28
N PHE A 642 -39.49 -40.08 88.15
CA PHE A 642 -39.35 -39.16 89.30
C PHE A 642 -40.63 -38.97 90.07
N SER A 643 -41.78 -38.89 89.44
CA SER A 643 -43.06 -38.81 90.13
C SER A 643 -43.39 -40.08 90.83
N MET A 644 -43.14 -41.27 90.27
CA MET A 644 -43.30 -42.56 90.99
C MET A 644 -42.34 -42.66 92.18
N HIS A 645 -41.10 -42.24 92.02
CA HIS A 645 -40.14 -42.22 93.14
C HIS A 645 -40.59 -41.26 94.26
N TYR A 646 -41.11 -40.07 93.86
CA TYR A 646 -41.65 -39.10 94.82
C TYR A 646 -42.88 -39.62 95.52
N PHE A 647 -43.80 -40.35 94.87
CA PHE A 647 -44.97 -40.95 95.45
C PHE A 647 -44.58 -42.16 96.33
N GLN A 648 -43.54 -42.93 95.98
CA GLN A 648 -43.02 -44.01 96.83
C GLN A 648 -42.32 -43.45 98.07
N GLN A 649 -41.61 -42.36 98.01
CA GLN A 649 -40.99 -41.70 99.16
C GLN A 649 -42.03 -41.11 100.09
N LYS A 650 -43.14 -40.58 99.60
CA LYS A 650 -44.26 -40.04 100.39
C LYS A 650 -45.04 -41.13 101.04
N ARG A 651 -45.11 -42.36 100.54
CA ARG A 651 -45.73 -43.53 101.17
C ARG A 651 -44.88 -44.08 102.27
N ARG A 652 -43.63 -43.82 102.46
CA ARG A 652 -42.75 -44.28 103.55
C ARG A 652 -42.79 -43.40 104.79
N HIS A 653 -43.48 -42.31 104.81
CA HIS A 653 -43.56 -41.37 105.93
C HIS A 653 -44.96 -41.28 106.61
N SER A 654 -45.81 -42.23 106.36
CA SER A 654 -47.10 -42.33 107.09
C SER A 654 -47.21 -43.68 107.77
N CYS A 655 -46.67 -43.79 108.95
CA CYS A 655 -47.03 -44.80 109.96
C CYS A 655 -47.59 -44.05 111.15
N PRO A 656 -48.81 -44.37 111.61
CA PRO A 656 -49.38 -43.73 112.80
C PRO A 656 -48.97 -44.53 114.03
N TRP A 657 -48.68 -43.80 115.01
CA TRP A 657 -48.66 -44.34 116.48
C TRP A 657 -50.07 -44.35 116.94
N THR A 658 -50.39 -45.53 117.46
CA THR A 658 -51.44 -45.67 118.52
C THR A 658 -50.82 -46.46 119.64
N GLY A 659 -50.80 -45.84 120.79
CA GLY A 659 -50.58 -46.49 122.09
C GLY A 659 -51.82 -46.35 122.98
N SER A 660 -52.09 -47.32 123.66
CA SER A 660 -53.21 -47.49 124.67
C SER A 660 -53.38 -46.45 125.62
#